data_9ef857a45930d8050cf5c855d5909b8f
#
_entry.id   9ef857a45930d8050cf5c855d5909b8f
#
_cell.length_a   1.000
_cell.length_b   1.000
_cell.length_c   1.000
_cell.angle_alpha   90.00
_cell.angle_beta   90.00
_cell.angle_gamma   90.00
#
_symmetry.space_group_name_H-M   'P 1'
#
loop_
_entity.id
_entity.type
_entity.pdbx_description
1 polymer ?
#
loop_
_entity_poly.entity_id
_entity_poly.type
_entity_poly.pdbx_seq_one_letter_code
_entity_poly.pdbx_strand_id
1 'polypeptide(L)'
;MSGARSAGSTLMGAPKPGMIKPQLTTREKVRATLGRMRPGRGHWVDTVFTLAVIACVLVGLRTVLYGWQWWQAAAAGVLIGLVVGHVQGTYRWPLIAITALGAVLYLLLGGPLAVRDDLRWGIVPTGQTIKDLVAGPTSGWMDLVTLIPPVDARGRHLAFAFFLALVGTATTYATARVTRSRLRLVAPPFVLLLVTIALGTTQPAARWLHGLLLTVLLVGWLSARDHLDPDVGIARPGARRPAGSRIVSGAVILGLAVLAGSVLGPRLPGLGAPSDRQVVRTGVVPDHDATVLASPLSQYREFTRGSASGLYERQLLQVDGVPATTPMRLATLDTWDGSTWGIAGRGDERADAGRAFQQFGRRVGVLASGSTTQVRVSVPDDGYRSPWILTTGRVEGIEFLGSAQERLQDEAWLNLSTNTVLVPPGIGPGDVYEVRTELPPTGAGALPEQLPVAAGSMPISGDAAFVDGRIQAWKGDASDRWGQFRAIAATMREEGTYTDGTPATSDTALDAERSGRARAALLHPAGHGRGRLDDFLNSDPLAGDDEQYAATLALIGNRLGIPTRVVVGATATDDGVVRGRDIHAWVEVQQTDGQWFQVLPQTFIPDATEQATPAGTVPTPWTAPEVTPPPPPPPPPPAPPEPVVDWSSPSAWPLWAQLLGVFVGVPLLLLLLTPVVTAARRAVRLRRGSPDRRVGRAWNDLVEEARVLGRRLPAGATRVEQARALGPGTGAVPAAMRADGLIFGEAPPQAAEISAWQAELRRVRRRMRRETPFVTRLRATFDPRPLFSHHEDIGLHDTTTAPSRKALR
;
A
#
# COMPACT_ATOMS: atom_id res chain seq x y z
N MET A 1 24.58 -21.28 -99.90
CA MET A 1 25.23 -22.61 -99.74
C MET A 1 24.99 -23.01 -98.32
N SER A 2 24.38 -24.15 -98.17
CA SER A 2 24.49 -25.15 -97.06
C SER A 2 24.20 -24.65 -95.67
N GLY A 3 23.21 -25.06 -94.96
CA GLY A 3 22.58 -26.37 -94.86
C GLY A 3 22.81 -26.85 -93.44
N ALA A 4 21.81 -27.10 -92.64
CA ALA A 4 21.71 -28.28 -91.83
C ALA A 4 20.78 -28.13 -90.63
N ARG A 5 19.82 -28.87 -90.63
CA ARG A 5 18.93 -29.44 -89.61
C ARG A 5 19.65 -29.79 -88.31
N SER A 6 18.91 -29.58 -87.17
CA SER A 6 19.14 -30.45 -86.03
C SER A 6 17.86 -30.67 -85.24
N ALA A 7 17.64 -31.90 -84.92
CA ALA A 7 16.58 -32.57 -84.27
C ALA A 7 16.44 -32.20 -82.75
N GLY A 8 15.19 -32.23 -82.35
CA GLY A 8 14.88 -32.15 -80.93
C GLY A 8 15.35 -33.38 -80.16
N SER A 9 15.83 -33.18 -78.98
CA SER A 9 15.95 -34.21 -77.95
C SER A 9 15.26 -33.76 -76.68
N THR A 10 14.17 -34.40 -76.42
CA THR A 10 13.42 -34.36 -75.16
C THR A 10 14.31 -34.94 -74.08
N LEU A 11 14.88 -34.09 -73.23
CA LEU A 11 15.52 -34.55 -72.03
C LEU A 11 14.50 -34.45 -70.87
N MET A 12 13.98 -35.63 -70.45
CA MET A 12 13.30 -35.84 -69.17
C MET A 12 14.24 -35.39 -68.09
N GLY A 13 13.85 -34.28 -67.39
CA GLY A 13 14.54 -33.83 -66.17
C GLY A 13 14.40 -34.82 -65.06
N ALA A 14 15.50 -35.40 -64.59
CA ALA A 14 15.57 -36.23 -63.41
C ALA A 14 15.00 -35.44 -62.16
N PRO A 15 14.28 -36.12 -61.31
CA PRO A 15 13.75 -35.46 -60.08
C PRO A 15 14.92 -34.96 -59.25
N LYS A 16 14.90 -33.66 -58.89
CA LYS A 16 15.86 -33.06 -57.95
C LYS A 16 15.83 -33.87 -56.65
N PRO A 17 16.98 -34.33 -56.12
CA PRO A 17 17.03 -35.05 -54.85
C PRO A 17 16.46 -34.14 -53.74
N GLY A 18 15.44 -34.62 -53.06
CA GLY A 18 14.89 -33.94 -51.89
C GLY A 18 16.02 -33.65 -50.91
N MET A 19 16.24 -32.38 -50.58
CA MET A 19 17.19 -32.00 -49.55
C MET A 19 16.73 -32.66 -48.23
N ILE A 20 17.37 -33.79 -47.89
CA ILE A 20 17.27 -34.38 -46.57
C ILE A 20 17.85 -33.31 -45.61
N LYS A 21 17.01 -32.65 -44.89
CA LYS A 21 17.47 -31.75 -43.80
C LYS A 21 18.35 -32.60 -42.87
N PRO A 22 19.63 -32.27 -42.69
CA PRO A 22 20.47 -33.02 -41.79
C PRO A 22 19.80 -33.04 -40.40
N GLN A 23 19.63 -34.24 -39.85
CA GLN A 23 19.18 -34.39 -38.47
C GLN A 23 20.31 -33.94 -37.56
N LEU A 24 20.19 -32.69 -37.05
CA LEU A 24 21.13 -32.11 -36.10
C LEU A 24 21.28 -33.06 -34.91
N THR A 25 22.51 -33.39 -34.59
CA THR A 25 22.85 -34.15 -33.38
C THR A 25 22.40 -33.37 -32.13
N THR A 26 22.23 -34.06 -31.04
CA THR A 26 21.82 -33.43 -29.73
C THR A 26 22.77 -32.28 -29.36
N ARG A 27 24.08 -32.42 -29.61
CA ARG A 27 25.07 -31.36 -29.38
C ARG A 27 24.90 -30.17 -30.30
N GLU A 28 24.55 -30.36 -31.59
CA GLU A 28 24.27 -29.27 -32.52
C GLU A 28 22.96 -28.58 -32.21
N LYS A 29 21.92 -29.31 -31.74
CA LYS A 29 20.68 -28.71 -31.22
C LYS A 29 20.95 -27.83 -30.00
N VAL A 30 21.78 -28.30 -29.06
CA VAL A 30 22.17 -27.53 -27.89
C VAL A 30 23.00 -26.30 -28.30
N ARG A 31 23.98 -26.44 -29.21
CA ARG A 31 24.74 -25.29 -29.71
C ARG A 31 23.89 -24.27 -30.46
N ALA A 32 22.95 -24.71 -31.28
CA ALA A 32 22.00 -23.82 -31.95
C ALA A 32 21.07 -23.09 -30.96
N THR A 33 20.68 -23.78 -29.93
CA THR A 33 19.86 -23.20 -28.84
C THR A 33 20.63 -22.15 -28.03
N LEU A 34 21.87 -22.48 -27.66
CA LEU A 34 22.78 -21.54 -26.97
C LEU A 34 23.14 -20.33 -27.86
N GLY A 35 23.31 -20.56 -29.17
CA GLY A 35 23.55 -19.48 -30.14
C GLY A 35 22.38 -18.50 -30.25
N ARG A 36 21.14 -18.96 -30.10
CA ARG A 36 19.94 -18.12 -30.06
C ARG A 36 19.82 -17.30 -28.79
N MET A 37 20.42 -17.77 -27.68
CA MET A 37 20.44 -17.07 -26.41
C MET A 37 21.47 -15.94 -26.35
N ARG A 38 22.44 -15.88 -27.25
CA ARG A 38 23.46 -14.82 -27.25
C ARG A 38 22.81 -13.46 -27.52
N PRO A 39 22.98 -12.47 -26.64
CA PRO A 39 22.43 -11.15 -26.86
C PRO A 39 23.17 -10.41 -27.96
N GLY A 40 22.47 -9.93 -28.98
CA GLY A 40 23.00 -9.02 -30.00
C GLY A 40 23.09 -7.58 -29.45
N ARG A 41 23.66 -6.64 -30.22
CA ARG A 41 23.82 -5.22 -29.81
C ARG A 41 22.51 -4.56 -29.38
N GLY A 42 21.40 -4.79 -30.10
CA GLY A 42 20.09 -4.27 -29.74
C GLY A 42 19.56 -4.82 -28.41
N HIS A 43 19.89 -6.07 -28.08
CA HIS A 43 19.50 -6.67 -26.81
C HIS A 43 20.21 -6.02 -25.61
N TRP A 44 21.47 -5.63 -25.77
CA TRP A 44 22.21 -4.92 -24.71
C TRP A 44 21.61 -3.53 -24.43
N VAL A 45 21.23 -2.81 -25.50
CA VAL A 45 20.56 -1.52 -25.36
C VAL A 45 19.24 -1.68 -24.60
N ASP A 46 18.39 -2.64 -25.01
CA ASP A 46 17.14 -2.93 -24.32
C ASP A 46 17.36 -3.34 -22.84
N THR A 47 18.44 -4.11 -22.56
CA THR A 47 18.78 -4.49 -21.18
C THR A 47 19.15 -3.29 -20.33
N VAL A 48 20.07 -2.43 -20.83
CA VAL A 48 20.55 -1.26 -20.09
C VAL A 48 19.41 -0.28 -19.81
N PHE A 49 18.58 0.03 -20.80
CA PHE A 49 17.45 0.92 -20.60
C PHE A 49 16.35 0.31 -19.74
N THR A 50 16.09 -1.00 -19.84
CA THR A 50 15.16 -1.69 -18.93
C THR A 50 15.65 -1.56 -17.49
N LEU A 51 16.94 -1.85 -17.23
CA LEU A 51 17.52 -1.70 -15.90
C LEU A 51 17.39 -0.27 -15.37
N ALA A 52 17.76 0.73 -16.18
CA ALA A 52 17.72 2.13 -15.78
C ALA A 52 16.28 2.62 -15.50
N VAL A 53 15.33 2.28 -16.38
CA VAL A 53 13.92 2.65 -16.25
C VAL A 53 13.29 1.98 -15.04
N ILE A 54 13.48 0.67 -14.86
CA ILE A 54 12.93 -0.07 -13.72
C ILE A 54 13.53 0.43 -12.40
N ALA A 55 14.85 0.64 -12.34
CA ALA A 55 15.50 1.21 -11.16
C ALA A 55 14.93 2.59 -10.83
N CYS A 56 14.79 3.47 -11.83
CA CYS A 56 14.18 4.78 -11.67
C CYS A 56 12.76 4.67 -11.10
N VAL A 57 11.92 3.78 -11.62
CA VAL A 57 10.53 3.62 -11.13
C VAL A 57 10.51 3.08 -9.69
N LEU A 58 11.34 2.07 -9.38
CA LEU A 58 11.37 1.46 -8.04
C LEU A 58 11.93 2.40 -6.97
N VAL A 59 12.76 3.40 -7.32
CA VAL A 59 13.17 4.47 -6.39
C VAL A 59 11.98 5.16 -5.74
N GLY A 60 10.82 5.20 -6.39
CA GLY A 60 9.58 5.73 -5.82
C GLY A 60 9.13 5.03 -4.53
N LEU A 61 9.51 3.77 -4.31
CA LEU A 61 9.19 3.02 -3.08
C LEU A 61 10.07 3.41 -1.88
N ARG A 62 11.14 4.19 -2.08
CA ARG A 62 12.07 4.62 -1.03
C ARG A 62 11.38 5.39 0.11
N THR A 63 10.27 6.06 -0.15
CA THR A 63 9.49 6.78 0.86
C THR A 63 8.54 5.87 1.63
N VAL A 64 8.31 4.66 1.13
CA VAL A 64 7.39 3.67 1.72
C VAL A 64 8.14 2.57 2.44
N LEU A 65 9.26 2.11 1.88
CA LEU A 65 10.07 1.01 2.43
C LEU A 65 11.36 1.56 3.05
N TYR A 66 11.64 1.13 4.28
CA TYR A 66 12.86 1.45 5.01
C TYR A 66 13.87 0.31 4.97
N GLY A 67 15.17 0.65 5.05
CA GLY A 67 16.25 -0.32 5.08
C GLY A 67 16.87 -0.56 3.71
N TRP A 68 18.02 -1.23 3.68
CA TRP A 68 18.74 -1.56 2.45
C TRP A 68 18.33 -2.91 1.86
N GLN A 69 17.68 -3.77 2.66
CA GLN A 69 17.27 -5.11 2.28
C GLN A 69 16.28 -5.11 1.09
N TRP A 70 15.38 -4.15 1.03
CA TRP A 70 14.44 -4.08 -0.08
C TRP A 70 15.11 -3.77 -1.43
N TRP A 71 16.23 -3.03 -1.43
CA TRP A 71 17.02 -2.81 -2.64
C TRP A 71 17.64 -4.11 -3.15
N GLN A 72 18.11 -4.97 -2.25
CA GLN A 72 18.62 -6.29 -2.61
C GLN A 72 17.52 -7.18 -3.16
N ALA A 73 16.37 -7.24 -2.49
CA ALA A 73 15.22 -8.00 -2.95
C ALA A 73 14.76 -7.50 -4.34
N ALA A 74 14.65 -6.19 -4.53
CA ALA A 74 14.31 -5.60 -5.82
C ALA A 74 15.35 -5.91 -6.89
N ALA A 75 16.64 -5.79 -6.60
CA ALA A 75 17.72 -6.12 -7.53
C ALA A 75 17.69 -7.60 -7.95
N ALA A 76 17.45 -8.52 -7.02
CA ALA A 76 17.27 -9.93 -7.30
C ALA A 76 16.06 -10.16 -8.20
N GLY A 77 14.92 -9.49 -7.92
CA GLY A 77 13.73 -9.54 -8.75
C GLY A 77 13.99 -9.04 -10.18
N VAL A 78 14.73 -7.95 -10.32
CA VAL A 78 15.16 -7.40 -11.62
C VAL A 78 15.98 -8.41 -12.40
N LEU A 79 16.98 -9.05 -11.77
CA LEU A 79 17.83 -10.04 -12.44
C LEU A 79 17.04 -11.25 -12.93
N ILE A 80 16.15 -11.80 -12.09
CA ILE A 80 15.30 -12.92 -12.48
C ILE A 80 14.29 -12.49 -13.54
N GLY A 81 13.73 -11.29 -13.42
CA GLY A 81 12.82 -10.71 -14.40
C GLY A 81 13.46 -10.56 -15.79
N LEU A 82 14.74 -10.17 -15.85
CA LEU A 82 15.50 -10.15 -17.12
C LEU A 82 15.62 -11.54 -17.73
N VAL A 83 15.91 -12.57 -16.93
CA VAL A 83 15.99 -13.96 -17.41
C VAL A 83 14.65 -14.42 -17.97
N VAL A 84 13.57 -14.25 -17.21
CA VAL A 84 12.21 -14.61 -17.63
C VAL A 84 11.81 -13.85 -18.91
N GLY A 85 12.05 -12.54 -18.94
CA GLY A 85 11.76 -11.69 -20.10
C GLY A 85 12.62 -12.05 -21.32
N HIS A 86 13.88 -12.47 -21.10
CA HIS A 86 14.76 -12.95 -22.18
C HIS A 86 14.26 -14.26 -22.78
N VAL A 87 13.87 -15.21 -21.95
CA VAL A 87 13.26 -16.48 -22.38
C VAL A 87 12.00 -16.22 -23.19
N GLN A 88 11.11 -15.36 -22.69
CA GLN A 88 9.89 -14.98 -23.40
C GLN A 88 10.19 -14.31 -24.75
N GLY A 89 11.10 -13.35 -24.77
CA GLY A 89 11.50 -12.65 -26.00
C GLY A 89 12.12 -13.56 -27.06
N THR A 90 12.86 -14.59 -26.64
CA THR A 90 13.58 -15.53 -27.51
C THR A 90 12.70 -16.67 -28.00
N TYR A 91 11.96 -17.32 -27.09
CA TYR A 91 11.21 -18.54 -27.41
C TYR A 91 9.73 -18.31 -27.62
N ARG A 92 9.20 -17.15 -27.22
CA ARG A 92 7.78 -16.80 -27.29
C ARG A 92 6.88 -17.90 -26.74
N TRP A 93 7.21 -18.37 -25.53
CA TRP A 93 6.43 -19.38 -24.83
C TRP A 93 4.98 -18.92 -24.60
N PRO A 94 4.04 -19.85 -24.50
CA PRO A 94 2.67 -19.51 -24.12
C PRO A 94 2.67 -18.86 -22.74
N LEU A 95 1.73 -17.94 -22.51
CA LEU A 95 1.68 -17.12 -21.28
C LEU A 95 1.73 -17.99 -20.01
N ILE A 96 1.02 -19.14 -20.01
CA ILE A 96 1.01 -20.06 -18.87
C ILE A 96 2.42 -20.59 -18.55
N ALA A 97 3.16 -21.01 -19.58
CA ALA A 97 4.49 -21.59 -19.36
C ALA A 97 5.50 -20.57 -18.84
N ILE A 98 5.45 -19.31 -19.32
CA ILE A 98 6.34 -18.26 -18.84
C ILE A 98 5.95 -17.77 -17.45
N THR A 99 4.65 -17.69 -17.13
CA THR A 99 4.18 -17.36 -15.78
C THR A 99 4.56 -18.47 -14.79
N ALA A 100 4.41 -19.74 -15.19
CA ALA A 100 4.85 -20.87 -14.36
C ALA A 100 6.36 -20.83 -14.10
N LEU A 101 7.18 -20.53 -15.14
CA LEU A 101 8.62 -20.35 -14.94
C LEU A 101 8.91 -19.21 -13.96
N GLY A 102 8.24 -18.07 -14.11
CA GLY A 102 8.38 -16.92 -13.20
C GLY A 102 8.01 -17.28 -11.78
N ALA A 103 6.88 -17.99 -11.58
CA ALA A 103 6.41 -18.42 -10.28
C ALA A 103 7.37 -19.42 -9.61
N VAL A 104 7.88 -20.40 -10.37
CA VAL A 104 8.87 -21.37 -9.88
C VAL A 104 10.16 -20.66 -9.45
N LEU A 105 10.68 -19.75 -10.26
CA LEU A 105 11.88 -18.99 -9.92
C LEU A 105 11.63 -18.05 -8.73
N TYR A 106 10.44 -17.46 -8.64
CA TYR A 106 10.03 -16.64 -7.50
C TYR A 106 10.05 -17.42 -6.19
N LEU A 107 9.42 -18.61 -6.16
CA LEU A 107 9.34 -19.43 -4.95
C LEU A 107 10.68 -20.07 -4.57
N LEU A 108 11.47 -20.54 -5.56
CA LEU A 108 12.75 -21.19 -5.29
C LEU A 108 13.83 -20.19 -4.86
N LEU A 109 13.88 -19.02 -5.49
CA LEU A 109 14.96 -18.05 -5.30
C LEU A 109 14.55 -16.90 -4.37
N GLY A 110 13.25 -16.71 -4.13
CA GLY A 110 12.74 -15.62 -3.30
C GLY A 110 13.18 -15.72 -1.84
N GLY A 111 13.20 -16.91 -1.25
CA GLY A 111 13.74 -17.12 0.10
C GLY A 111 15.20 -16.67 0.18
N PRO A 112 16.15 -17.34 -0.50
CA PRO A 112 17.57 -17.03 -0.39
C PRO A 112 17.96 -15.61 -0.84
N LEU A 113 17.23 -15.02 -1.77
CA LEU A 113 17.59 -13.71 -2.36
C LEU A 113 16.84 -12.52 -1.75
N ALA A 114 15.63 -12.73 -1.27
CA ALA A 114 14.78 -11.65 -0.76
C ALA A 114 14.45 -11.82 0.73
N VAL A 115 13.86 -12.94 1.15
CA VAL A 115 13.36 -13.16 2.52
C VAL A 115 14.34 -14.05 3.28
N ARG A 116 15.41 -13.45 3.83
CA ARG A 116 16.53 -14.20 4.44
C ARG A 116 16.36 -14.48 5.92
N ASP A 117 15.51 -13.77 6.61
CA ASP A 117 15.43 -13.77 8.08
C ASP A 117 14.99 -15.12 8.65
N ASP A 118 14.18 -15.90 7.89
CA ASP A 118 13.61 -17.18 8.34
C ASP A 118 14.10 -18.40 7.56
N LEU A 119 15.35 -18.39 7.09
CA LEU A 119 15.93 -19.50 6.35
C LEU A 119 16.63 -20.51 7.27
N ARG A 120 16.35 -21.79 7.10
CA ARG A 120 17.12 -22.84 7.74
C ARG A 120 18.47 -22.97 7.06
N TRP A 121 19.56 -22.93 7.84
CA TRP A 121 20.96 -22.91 7.37
C TRP A 121 21.28 -21.80 6.35
N GLY A 122 20.52 -20.72 6.35
CA GLY A 122 20.73 -19.57 5.45
C GLY A 122 20.35 -19.78 3.98
N ILE A 123 19.81 -20.96 3.59
CA ILE A 123 19.51 -21.29 2.19
C ILE A 123 18.14 -21.94 2.04
N VAL A 124 17.72 -22.80 2.97
CA VAL A 124 16.50 -23.61 2.83
C VAL A 124 15.31 -22.83 3.36
N PRO A 125 14.28 -22.56 2.51
CA PRO A 125 13.07 -21.90 2.95
C PRO A 125 12.34 -22.69 4.03
N THR A 126 11.94 -22.01 5.09
CA THR A 126 11.06 -22.55 6.14
C THR A 126 9.59 -22.41 5.73
N GLY A 127 8.69 -22.98 6.54
CA GLY A 127 7.25 -22.76 6.34
C GLY A 127 6.86 -21.28 6.42
N GLN A 128 7.54 -20.49 7.28
CA GLN A 128 7.31 -19.05 7.39
C GLN A 128 7.81 -18.30 6.15
N THR A 129 9.00 -18.61 5.65
CA THR A 129 9.50 -18.04 4.38
C THR A 129 8.51 -18.25 3.22
N ILE A 130 7.91 -19.46 3.14
CA ILE A 130 6.93 -19.76 2.08
C ILE A 130 5.65 -18.96 2.29
N LYS A 131 5.17 -18.82 3.52
CA LYS A 131 4.01 -17.97 3.83
C LYS A 131 4.27 -16.53 3.41
N ASP A 132 5.42 -15.96 3.73
CA ASP A 132 5.80 -14.59 3.36
C ASP A 132 5.89 -14.39 1.85
N LEU A 133 6.48 -15.35 1.13
CA LEU A 133 6.55 -15.31 -0.33
C LEU A 133 5.16 -15.32 -0.97
N VAL A 134 4.22 -16.02 -0.38
CA VAL A 134 2.84 -16.06 -0.86
C VAL A 134 2.07 -14.81 -0.44
N ALA A 135 2.24 -14.38 0.79
CA ALA A 135 1.61 -13.18 1.33
C ALA A 135 2.09 -11.90 0.60
N GLY A 136 3.36 -11.86 0.15
CA GLY A 136 3.89 -10.72 -0.58
C GLY A 136 2.99 -10.23 -1.72
N PRO A 137 2.73 -11.03 -2.77
CA PRO A 137 1.86 -10.64 -3.88
C PRO A 137 0.38 -10.47 -3.52
N THR A 138 -0.13 -11.17 -2.49
CA THR A 138 -1.56 -11.22 -2.15
C THR A 138 -1.98 -10.13 -1.18
N SER A 139 -1.24 -9.93 -0.10
CA SER A 139 -1.55 -8.98 0.98
C SER A 139 -0.47 -7.93 1.23
N GLY A 140 0.78 -8.16 0.82
CA GLY A 140 1.89 -7.24 1.08
C GLY A 140 1.69 -5.82 0.56
N TRP A 141 0.94 -5.63 -0.53
CA TRP A 141 0.57 -4.32 -1.04
C TRP A 141 -0.41 -3.59 -0.11
N MET A 142 -1.29 -4.34 0.58
CA MET A 142 -2.26 -3.79 1.51
C MET A 142 -1.54 -3.21 2.72
N ASP A 143 -0.58 -3.94 3.29
CA ASP A 143 0.22 -3.45 4.41
C ASP A 143 0.95 -2.15 4.06
N LEU A 144 1.52 -2.06 2.84
CA LEU A 144 2.20 -0.84 2.39
C LEU A 144 1.26 0.37 2.27
N VAL A 145 -0.04 0.16 2.15
CA VAL A 145 -1.05 1.22 2.09
C VAL A 145 -1.63 1.52 3.48
N THR A 146 -1.75 0.52 4.36
CA THR A 146 -2.37 0.66 5.68
C THR A 146 -1.39 1.03 6.78
N LEU A 147 -0.15 0.50 6.75
CA LEU A 147 0.86 0.80 7.77
C LEU A 147 1.42 2.22 7.62
N ILE A 148 1.77 2.84 8.75
CA ILE A 148 2.46 4.14 8.77
C ILE A 148 3.82 4.02 8.07
N PRO A 149 4.11 4.84 7.02
CA PRO A 149 5.39 4.80 6.33
C PRO A 149 6.50 5.56 7.11
N PRO A 150 7.77 5.17 6.93
CA PRO A 150 8.27 4.07 6.12
C PRO A 150 8.13 2.73 6.86
N VAL A 151 7.69 1.71 6.11
CA VAL A 151 7.52 0.35 6.63
C VAL A 151 8.86 -0.38 6.61
N ASP A 152 9.19 -1.07 7.69
CA ASP A 152 10.40 -1.90 7.75
C ASP A 152 10.30 -3.05 6.74
N ALA A 153 11.28 -3.13 5.86
CA ALA A 153 11.27 -4.09 4.78
C ALA A 153 11.75 -5.46 5.28
N ARG A 154 10.83 -6.29 5.75
CA ARG A 154 11.04 -7.69 6.19
C ARG A 154 9.96 -8.61 5.65
N GLY A 155 10.20 -9.93 5.71
CA GLY A 155 9.23 -10.96 5.36
C GLY A 155 8.41 -10.65 4.10
N ARG A 156 7.09 -10.57 4.23
CA ARG A 156 6.15 -10.32 3.12
C ARG A 156 6.36 -9.01 2.36
N HIS A 157 6.92 -7.96 3.00
CA HIS A 157 7.19 -6.70 2.32
C HIS A 157 8.37 -6.81 1.35
N LEU A 158 9.42 -7.57 1.74
CA LEU A 158 10.54 -7.90 0.84
C LEU A 158 10.08 -8.78 -0.31
N ALA A 159 9.24 -9.79 -0.02
CA ALA A 159 8.65 -10.65 -1.02
C ALA A 159 7.81 -9.86 -2.05
N PHE A 160 7.07 -8.84 -1.60
CA PHE A 160 6.33 -7.94 -2.50
C PHE A 160 7.25 -7.08 -3.37
N ALA A 161 8.30 -6.47 -2.79
CA ALA A 161 9.26 -5.68 -3.54
C ALA A 161 9.98 -6.52 -4.62
N PHE A 162 10.37 -7.75 -4.25
CA PHE A 162 10.94 -8.74 -5.16
C PHE A 162 9.98 -9.12 -6.28
N PHE A 163 8.71 -9.42 -5.95
CA PHE A 163 7.66 -9.74 -6.92
C PHE A 163 7.42 -8.59 -7.90
N LEU A 164 7.26 -7.38 -7.40
CA LEU A 164 7.00 -6.18 -8.21
C LEU A 164 8.15 -5.91 -9.19
N ALA A 165 9.38 -6.03 -8.71
CA ALA A 165 10.58 -5.88 -9.53
C ALA A 165 10.69 -6.98 -10.60
N LEU A 166 10.41 -8.24 -10.24
CA LEU A 166 10.44 -9.37 -11.16
C LEU A 166 9.41 -9.20 -12.27
N VAL A 167 8.14 -8.97 -11.93
CA VAL A 167 7.05 -8.85 -12.90
C VAL A 167 7.24 -7.61 -13.78
N GLY A 168 7.57 -6.46 -13.17
CA GLY A 168 7.83 -5.21 -13.87
C GLY A 168 8.97 -5.35 -14.89
N THR A 169 10.07 -5.98 -14.51
CA THR A 169 11.20 -6.20 -15.39
C THR A 169 10.90 -7.22 -16.48
N ALA A 170 10.30 -8.36 -16.10
CA ALA A 170 9.98 -9.43 -17.06
C ALA A 170 9.03 -8.93 -18.17
N THR A 171 7.98 -8.20 -17.80
CA THR A 171 7.01 -7.64 -18.75
C THR A 171 7.62 -6.55 -19.62
N THR A 172 8.41 -5.64 -19.04
CA THR A 172 9.08 -4.55 -19.76
C THR A 172 10.08 -5.12 -20.76
N TYR A 173 10.97 -6.02 -20.33
CA TYR A 173 12.00 -6.58 -21.16
C TYR A 173 11.42 -7.52 -22.24
N ALA A 174 10.45 -8.37 -21.90
CA ALA A 174 9.77 -9.22 -22.89
C ALA A 174 9.08 -8.39 -23.97
N THR A 175 8.41 -7.30 -23.59
CA THR A 175 7.76 -6.39 -24.52
C THR A 175 8.77 -5.68 -25.41
N ALA A 176 9.88 -5.23 -24.85
CA ALA A 176 10.99 -4.65 -25.61
C ALA A 176 11.51 -5.60 -26.70
N ARG A 177 11.59 -6.91 -26.39
CA ARG A 177 12.09 -7.94 -27.31
C ARG A 177 11.10 -8.33 -28.40
N VAL A 178 9.80 -8.19 -28.17
CA VAL A 178 8.74 -8.69 -29.06
C VAL A 178 8.13 -7.59 -29.92
N THR A 179 8.09 -6.35 -29.44
CA THR A 179 7.34 -5.25 -30.10
C THR A 179 8.24 -4.22 -30.75
N ARG A 180 7.77 -3.69 -31.89
CA ARG A 180 8.29 -2.47 -32.53
C ARG A 180 7.43 -1.23 -32.23
N SER A 181 6.29 -1.43 -31.59
CA SER A 181 5.39 -0.32 -31.24
C SER A 181 5.92 0.47 -30.04
N ARG A 182 6.12 1.78 -30.20
CA ARG A 182 6.60 2.68 -29.16
C ARG A 182 5.67 2.71 -27.94
N LEU A 183 4.35 2.76 -28.17
CA LEU A 183 3.35 2.77 -27.08
C LEU A 183 3.40 1.48 -26.25
N ARG A 184 3.55 0.32 -26.90
CA ARG A 184 3.63 -0.96 -26.18
C ARG A 184 4.92 -1.10 -25.39
N LEU A 185 5.99 -0.46 -25.81
CA LEU A 185 7.26 -0.47 -25.10
C LEU A 185 7.18 0.31 -23.79
N VAL A 186 6.52 1.46 -23.81
CA VAL A 186 6.39 2.36 -22.65
C VAL A 186 5.30 1.88 -21.67
N ALA A 187 4.31 1.12 -22.12
CA ALA A 187 3.16 0.73 -21.30
C ALA A 187 3.53 -0.06 -20.01
N PRO A 188 4.37 -1.11 -20.00
CA PRO A 188 4.69 -1.84 -18.80
C PRO A 188 5.39 -1.00 -17.72
N PRO A 189 6.47 -0.24 -18.01
CA PRO A 189 7.10 0.61 -17.01
C PRO A 189 6.19 1.74 -16.54
N PHE A 190 5.27 2.22 -17.40
CA PHE A 190 4.28 3.23 -17.00
C PHE A 190 3.24 2.65 -16.03
N VAL A 191 2.77 1.42 -16.26
CA VAL A 191 1.88 0.73 -15.30
C VAL A 191 2.60 0.51 -13.97
N LEU A 192 3.86 0.09 -14.00
CA LEU A 192 4.66 -0.05 -12.78
C LEU A 192 4.81 1.29 -12.04
N LEU A 193 5.03 2.39 -12.76
CA LEU A 193 5.06 3.74 -12.18
C LEU A 193 3.74 4.08 -11.49
N LEU A 194 2.59 3.81 -12.13
CA LEU A 194 1.28 4.05 -11.52
C LEU A 194 1.10 3.24 -10.23
N VAL A 195 1.55 1.99 -10.19
CA VAL A 195 1.54 1.17 -8.98
C VAL A 195 2.41 1.78 -7.89
N THR A 196 3.65 2.21 -8.20
CA THR A 196 4.53 2.83 -7.20
C THR A 196 4.01 4.18 -6.70
N ILE A 197 3.31 4.95 -7.54
CA ILE A 197 2.63 6.19 -7.13
C ILE A 197 1.45 5.88 -6.21
N ALA A 198 0.62 4.88 -6.54
CA ALA A 198 -0.52 4.47 -5.74
C ALA A 198 -0.13 4.00 -4.34
N LEU A 199 0.99 3.28 -4.22
CA LEU A 199 1.57 2.84 -2.95
C LEU A 199 2.34 3.95 -2.22
N GLY A 200 2.59 5.08 -2.87
CA GLY A 200 3.43 6.17 -2.38
C GLY A 200 2.85 6.92 -1.17
N THR A 201 3.61 7.89 -0.70
CA THR A 201 3.24 8.79 0.41
C THR A 201 2.81 10.17 -0.11
N THR A 202 2.20 10.97 0.76
CA THR A 202 1.84 12.38 0.45
C THR A 202 3.08 13.24 0.19
N GLN A 203 4.23 12.88 0.74
CA GLN A 203 5.51 13.59 0.58
C GLN A 203 6.49 12.79 -0.30
N PRO A 204 6.40 12.85 -1.63
CA PRO A 204 7.31 12.15 -2.52
C PRO A 204 8.68 12.82 -2.51
N ALA A 205 9.74 12.02 -2.41
CA ALA A 205 11.10 12.53 -2.54
C ALA A 205 11.39 13.01 -3.97
N ALA A 206 11.83 14.25 -4.13
CA ALA A 206 12.33 14.81 -5.41
C ALA A 206 11.44 14.53 -6.64
N ARG A 207 10.14 14.71 -6.52
CA ARG A 207 9.11 14.38 -7.54
C ARG A 207 9.45 14.88 -8.95
N TRP A 208 9.94 16.11 -9.07
CA TRP A 208 10.29 16.72 -10.36
C TRP A 208 11.49 16.05 -11.01
N LEU A 209 12.53 15.78 -10.21
CA LEU A 209 13.74 15.13 -10.70
C LEU A 209 13.44 13.68 -11.13
N HIS A 210 12.61 12.97 -10.38
CA HIS A 210 12.19 11.60 -10.67
C HIS A 210 11.42 11.53 -12.02
N GLY A 211 10.42 12.40 -12.21
CA GLY A 211 9.66 12.46 -13.45
C GLY A 211 10.50 12.86 -14.66
N LEU A 212 11.41 13.84 -14.50
CA LEU A 212 12.34 14.27 -15.54
C LEU A 212 13.28 13.13 -15.95
N LEU A 213 13.91 12.47 -14.97
CA LEU A 213 14.83 11.36 -15.21
C LEU A 213 14.15 10.22 -15.97
N LEU A 214 12.95 9.82 -15.52
CA LEU A 214 12.18 8.78 -16.19
C LEU A 214 11.86 9.16 -17.66
N THR A 215 11.45 10.42 -17.88
CA THR A 215 11.15 10.91 -19.23
C THR A 215 12.40 10.87 -20.11
N VAL A 216 13.54 11.34 -19.61
CA VAL A 216 14.81 11.30 -20.35
C VAL A 216 15.22 9.86 -20.68
N LEU A 217 15.08 8.94 -19.74
CA LEU A 217 15.38 7.52 -19.98
C LEU A 217 14.47 6.90 -21.04
N LEU A 218 13.15 7.15 -20.99
CA LEU A 218 12.21 6.62 -21.98
C LEU A 218 12.45 7.21 -23.38
N VAL A 219 12.66 8.51 -23.49
CA VAL A 219 12.97 9.18 -24.76
C VAL A 219 14.33 8.69 -25.30
N GLY A 220 15.33 8.59 -24.44
CA GLY A 220 16.64 8.04 -24.78
C GLY A 220 16.55 6.60 -25.32
N TRP A 221 15.74 5.76 -24.64
CA TRP A 221 15.51 4.38 -25.09
C TRP A 221 14.88 4.29 -26.47
N LEU A 222 13.78 5.04 -26.69
CA LEU A 222 13.12 5.10 -27.98
C LEU A 222 14.05 5.58 -29.09
N SER A 223 14.86 6.61 -28.79
CA SER A 223 15.85 7.15 -29.75
C SER A 223 16.96 6.14 -30.06
N ALA A 224 17.49 5.46 -29.06
CA ALA A 224 18.53 4.43 -29.23
C ALA A 224 18.02 3.26 -30.07
N ARG A 225 16.78 2.83 -29.91
CA ARG A 225 16.17 1.79 -30.73
C ARG A 225 15.98 2.22 -32.19
N ASP A 226 15.54 3.45 -32.43
CA ASP A 226 15.38 4.00 -33.79
C ASP A 226 16.72 4.07 -34.55
N HIS A 227 17.85 4.18 -33.82
CA HIS A 227 19.18 4.13 -34.46
C HIS A 227 19.70 2.72 -34.75
N LEU A 228 19.26 1.71 -34.00
CA LEU A 228 19.71 0.33 -34.11
C LEU A 228 18.87 -0.52 -35.08
N ASP A 229 17.63 -0.12 -35.36
CA ASP A 229 16.77 -0.69 -36.40
C ASP A 229 16.77 0.27 -37.62
N PRO A 230 17.77 0.26 -38.48
CA PRO A 230 17.67 0.96 -39.73
C PRO A 230 16.58 0.24 -40.54
N ASP A 231 15.45 0.91 -40.75
CA ASP A 231 14.44 0.46 -41.69
C ASP A 231 15.15 0.08 -42.99
N VAL A 232 15.13 -1.21 -43.36
CA VAL A 232 15.41 -1.70 -44.69
C VAL A 232 14.21 -1.34 -45.57
N GLY A 233 13.80 -0.09 -45.50
CA GLY A 233 12.84 0.51 -46.40
C GLY A 233 13.61 1.28 -47.43
N ILE A 234 13.31 1.04 -48.71
CA ILE A 234 13.80 1.78 -49.85
C ILE A 234 13.85 3.26 -49.51
N ALA A 235 15.05 3.73 -49.17
CA ALA A 235 15.29 5.11 -48.77
C ALA A 235 14.95 6.01 -49.97
N ARG A 236 13.91 6.79 -49.94
CA ARG A 236 13.69 7.87 -50.91
C ARG A 236 14.89 8.81 -50.78
N PRO A 237 15.64 9.00 -51.90
CA PRO A 237 16.75 9.94 -51.93
C PRO A 237 16.22 11.33 -51.57
N GLY A 238 16.66 11.95 -50.48
CA GLY A 238 16.33 13.30 -50.08
C GLY A 238 15.65 13.47 -48.69
N ALA A 239 15.24 12.39 -47.98
CA ALA A 239 14.48 12.51 -46.71
C ALA A 239 15.32 12.29 -45.46
N ARG A 240 16.65 12.38 -45.50
CA ARG A 240 17.49 12.37 -44.29
C ARG A 240 17.42 13.74 -43.59
N ARG A 241 16.47 13.92 -42.70
CA ARG A 241 16.56 15.02 -41.74
C ARG A 241 17.85 14.83 -40.93
N PRO A 242 18.69 15.88 -40.78
CA PRO A 242 19.94 15.77 -40.01
C PRO A 242 19.61 15.34 -38.56
N ALA A 243 20.48 14.51 -37.99
CA ALA A 243 20.31 13.98 -36.65
C ALA A 243 20.03 15.08 -35.60
N GLY A 244 20.63 16.26 -35.79
CA GLY A 244 20.41 17.43 -34.94
C GLY A 244 18.95 17.92 -34.89
N SER A 245 18.19 17.88 -36.00
CA SER A 245 16.81 18.35 -36.01
C SER A 245 15.87 17.40 -35.22
N ARG A 246 16.21 16.13 -35.10
CA ARG A 246 15.44 15.15 -34.27
C ARG A 246 15.70 15.34 -32.79
N ILE A 247 16.95 15.65 -32.40
CA ILE A 247 17.32 15.96 -31.03
C ILE A 247 16.63 17.27 -30.59
N VAL A 248 16.68 18.30 -31.44
CA VAL A 248 16.02 19.57 -31.16
C VAL A 248 14.50 19.41 -31.05
N SER A 249 13.84 18.67 -31.96
CA SER A 249 12.40 18.44 -31.86
C SER A 249 12.05 17.61 -30.61
N GLY A 250 12.84 16.62 -30.25
CA GLY A 250 12.67 15.86 -29.00
C GLY A 250 12.81 16.72 -27.76
N ALA A 251 13.82 17.59 -27.72
CA ALA A 251 14.05 18.55 -26.64
C ALA A 251 12.92 19.59 -26.53
N VAL A 252 12.42 20.08 -27.65
CA VAL A 252 11.25 21.00 -27.68
C VAL A 252 9.99 20.32 -27.18
N ILE A 253 9.69 19.10 -27.60
CA ILE A 253 8.53 18.34 -27.12
C ILE A 253 8.65 18.08 -25.61
N LEU A 254 9.83 17.71 -25.14
CA LEU A 254 10.12 17.50 -23.73
C LEU A 254 9.95 18.82 -22.95
N GLY A 255 10.50 19.93 -23.45
CA GLY A 255 10.35 21.24 -22.85
C GLY A 255 8.88 21.69 -22.76
N LEU A 256 8.10 21.49 -23.83
CA LEU A 256 6.66 21.77 -23.84
C LEU A 256 5.89 20.87 -22.87
N ALA A 257 6.23 19.58 -22.76
CA ALA A 257 5.60 18.66 -21.82
C ALA A 257 5.91 19.04 -20.37
N VAL A 258 7.14 19.44 -20.06
CA VAL A 258 7.54 19.96 -18.73
C VAL A 258 6.79 21.26 -18.45
N LEU A 259 6.76 22.20 -19.39
CA LEU A 259 6.05 23.45 -19.24
C LEU A 259 4.53 23.21 -19.04
N ALA A 260 3.92 22.38 -19.87
CA ALA A 260 2.52 22.02 -19.72
C ALA A 260 2.26 21.34 -18.37
N GLY A 261 3.11 20.42 -17.95
CA GLY A 261 3.03 19.75 -16.65
C GLY A 261 3.18 20.72 -15.47
N SER A 262 4.08 21.70 -15.56
CA SER A 262 4.27 22.71 -14.50
C SER A 262 3.10 23.71 -14.40
N VAL A 263 2.45 24.00 -15.52
CA VAL A 263 1.32 24.98 -15.57
C VAL A 263 -0.02 24.28 -15.28
N LEU A 264 -0.25 23.11 -15.85
CA LEU A 264 -1.51 22.36 -15.70
C LEU A 264 -1.53 21.48 -14.45
N GLY A 265 -0.38 20.94 -14.03
CA GLY A 265 -0.28 20.05 -12.89
C GLY A 265 -0.90 20.61 -11.60
N PRO A 266 -0.57 21.86 -11.18
CA PRO A 266 -1.18 22.47 -9.99
C PRO A 266 -2.68 22.74 -10.11
N ARG A 267 -3.23 22.77 -11.33
CA ARG A 267 -4.66 23.03 -11.60
C ARG A 267 -5.50 21.76 -11.67
N LEU A 268 -4.86 20.59 -11.74
CA LEU A 268 -5.57 19.32 -11.74
C LEU A 268 -5.95 18.94 -10.31
N PRO A 269 -7.19 18.46 -10.06
CA PRO A 269 -7.63 18.01 -8.75
C PRO A 269 -6.67 16.94 -8.19
N GLY A 270 -6.24 17.08 -6.94
CA GLY A 270 -5.32 16.17 -6.28
C GLY A 270 -3.82 16.31 -6.64
N LEU A 271 -3.44 17.26 -7.53
CA LEU A 271 -2.04 17.54 -7.88
C LEU A 271 -1.55 18.92 -7.39
N GLY A 272 -2.35 19.64 -6.61
CA GLY A 272 -2.06 20.93 -6.02
C GLY A 272 -0.92 20.94 -4.99
N ALA A 273 -1.07 21.71 -3.91
CA ALA A 273 -0.11 21.76 -2.81
C ALA A 273 0.11 20.34 -2.20
N PRO A 274 1.25 20.08 -1.57
CA PRO A 274 1.50 18.78 -0.90
C PRO A 274 0.42 18.41 0.13
N SER A 275 -0.22 19.39 0.76
CA SER A 275 -1.37 19.25 1.66
C SER A 275 -2.62 18.68 1.00
N ASP A 276 -2.79 18.90 -0.32
CA ASP A 276 -4.01 18.52 -1.05
C ASP A 276 -3.84 17.19 -1.81
N ARG A 277 -2.68 16.58 -1.72
CA ARG A 277 -2.40 15.32 -2.41
C ARG A 277 -3.11 14.17 -1.76
N GLN A 278 -4.16 13.68 -2.42
CA GLN A 278 -4.82 12.43 -2.08
C GLN A 278 -4.01 11.25 -2.64
N VAL A 279 -3.64 10.34 -1.79
CA VAL A 279 -3.02 9.04 -2.14
C VAL A 279 -3.98 7.92 -1.73
N VAL A 280 -3.82 6.72 -2.30
CA VAL A 280 -4.68 5.58 -1.95
C VAL A 280 -4.72 5.34 -0.45
N ARG A 281 -3.60 5.54 0.23
CA ARG A 281 -3.45 5.45 1.68
C ARG A 281 -4.44 6.32 2.47
N THR A 282 -4.74 7.54 2.02
CA THR A 282 -5.68 8.44 2.72
C THR A 282 -7.13 8.00 2.63
N GLY A 283 -7.46 7.14 1.67
CA GLY A 283 -8.80 6.58 1.50
C GLY A 283 -8.99 5.15 2.02
N VAL A 284 -7.92 4.50 2.47
CA VAL A 284 -7.91 3.08 2.91
C VAL A 284 -7.30 2.97 4.31
N VAL A 285 -7.58 3.90 5.20
CA VAL A 285 -7.12 3.78 6.59
C VAL A 285 -8.04 2.79 7.32
N PRO A 286 -7.56 1.59 7.70
CA PRO A 286 -8.24 0.81 8.71
C PRO A 286 -7.99 1.51 10.03
N ASP A 287 -8.95 2.27 10.48
CA ASP A 287 -8.95 2.93 11.76
C ASP A 287 -9.42 1.94 12.82
N HIS A 288 -8.66 1.85 13.88
CA HIS A 288 -9.13 1.21 15.09
C HIS A 288 -9.94 2.23 15.90
N ASP A 289 -11.16 1.88 16.23
CA ASP A 289 -12.02 2.70 17.06
C ASP A 289 -11.63 2.51 18.53
N ALA A 290 -10.81 3.40 19.04
CA ALA A 290 -10.37 3.36 20.44
C ALA A 290 -11.50 3.70 21.42
N THR A 291 -12.64 4.24 20.97
CA THR A 291 -13.79 4.57 21.84
C THR A 291 -14.50 3.32 22.38
N VAL A 292 -14.25 2.15 21.78
CA VAL A 292 -14.75 0.86 22.29
C VAL A 292 -14.05 0.44 23.59
N LEU A 293 -12.86 0.97 23.85
CA LEU A 293 -12.09 0.69 25.06
C LEU A 293 -12.47 1.66 26.19
N ALA A 294 -12.34 1.20 27.44
CA ALA A 294 -12.50 2.08 28.58
C ALA A 294 -11.51 3.24 28.51
N SER A 295 -11.99 4.45 28.83
CA SER A 295 -11.13 5.64 28.84
C SER A 295 -9.96 5.43 29.81
N PRO A 296 -8.72 5.69 29.38
CA PRO A 296 -7.56 5.60 30.27
C PRO A 296 -7.67 6.47 31.51
N LEU A 297 -8.34 7.62 31.41
CA LEU A 297 -8.57 8.51 32.53
C LEU A 297 -9.56 7.92 33.54
N SER A 298 -10.59 7.20 33.08
CA SER A 298 -11.49 6.45 33.97
C SER A 298 -10.77 5.27 34.65
N GLN A 299 -9.79 4.66 33.99
CA GLN A 299 -8.96 3.60 34.55
C GLN A 299 -7.96 4.10 35.58
N TYR A 300 -7.69 5.41 35.69
CA TYR A 300 -6.82 6.02 36.70
C TYR A 300 -7.15 5.58 38.11
N ARG A 301 -8.45 5.38 38.38
CA ARG A 301 -8.96 4.89 39.67
C ARG A 301 -8.41 3.53 40.11
N GLU A 302 -8.00 2.68 39.19
CA GLU A 302 -7.40 1.38 39.54
C GLU A 302 -6.08 1.55 40.28
N PHE A 303 -5.42 2.69 40.13
CA PHE A 303 -4.11 3.02 40.68
C PHE A 303 -4.18 3.83 41.99
N THR A 304 -5.36 4.17 42.48
CA THR A 304 -5.51 4.91 43.73
C THR A 304 -5.49 4.01 44.98
N ARG A 305 -5.21 4.57 46.17
CA ARG A 305 -5.05 3.82 47.43
C ARG A 305 -6.25 2.97 47.79
N GLY A 306 -7.46 3.49 47.58
CA GLY A 306 -8.71 2.83 47.94
C GLY A 306 -9.26 1.87 46.91
N SER A 307 -8.54 1.67 45.81
CA SER A 307 -8.99 0.78 44.75
C SER A 307 -8.99 -0.68 45.16
N ALA A 308 -10.08 -1.39 44.87
CA ALA A 308 -10.17 -2.84 45.04
C ALA A 308 -9.16 -3.62 44.15
N SER A 309 -8.55 -2.97 43.17
CA SER A 309 -7.53 -3.56 42.26
C SER A 309 -6.25 -3.93 43.00
N GLY A 310 -5.92 -3.22 44.12
CA GLY A 310 -4.69 -3.38 44.89
C GLY A 310 -3.42 -3.00 44.09
N LEU A 311 -3.56 -2.18 43.04
CA LEU A 311 -2.44 -1.82 42.17
C LEU A 311 -1.57 -0.70 42.73
N TYR A 312 -2.01 0.07 43.72
CA TYR A 312 -1.33 1.28 44.19
C TYR A 312 0.15 1.08 44.55
N GLU A 313 0.49 0.09 45.37
CA GLU A 313 1.88 -0.23 45.76
C GLU A 313 2.54 -1.28 44.84
N ARG A 314 1.78 -1.86 43.92
CA ARG A 314 2.21 -2.95 43.07
C ARG A 314 3.17 -2.44 41.99
N GLN A 315 4.25 -3.18 41.74
CA GLN A 315 5.09 -2.93 40.60
C GLN A 315 4.32 -3.28 39.32
N LEU A 316 4.09 -2.30 38.46
CA LEU A 316 3.37 -2.46 37.22
C LEU A 316 4.33 -2.78 36.07
N LEU A 317 5.40 -1.99 35.97
CA LEU A 317 6.37 -2.04 34.88
C LEU A 317 7.78 -1.82 35.44
N GLN A 318 8.78 -2.34 34.71
CA GLN A 318 10.19 -1.97 34.87
C GLN A 318 10.62 -1.24 33.61
N VAL A 319 11.22 -0.07 33.75
CA VAL A 319 11.63 0.82 32.66
C VAL A 319 13.11 1.13 32.78
N ASP A 320 13.86 0.85 31.73
CA ASP A 320 15.29 1.09 31.66
C ASP A 320 15.62 2.06 30.51
N GLY A 321 16.65 2.88 30.68
CA GLY A 321 17.14 3.80 29.63
C GLY A 321 16.48 5.17 29.63
N VAL A 322 15.78 5.56 30.70
CA VAL A 322 15.15 6.90 30.87
C VAL A 322 15.74 7.59 32.09
N PRO A 323 16.09 8.87 32.02
CA PRO A 323 16.44 9.65 33.23
C PRO A 323 15.25 9.70 34.21
N ALA A 324 15.53 9.69 35.51
CA ALA A 324 14.52 9.93 36.54
C ALA A 324 13.76 11.25 36.26
N THR A 325 12.53 11.33 36.75
CA THR A 325 11.61 12.45 36.53
C THR A 325 11.16 12.66 35.08
N THR A 326 11.54 11.79 34.13
CA THR A 326 11.05 11.87 32.74
C THR A 326 9.59 11.43 32.71
N PRO A 327 8.67 12.27 32.18
CA PRO A 327 7.28 11.88 32.04
C PRO A 327 7.11 10.86 30.89
N MET A 328 6.37 9.81 31.20
CA MET A 328 6.02 8.72 30.31
C MET A 328 4.50 8.61 30.21
N ARG A 329 3.97 8.50 29.00
CA ARG A 329 2.52 8.46 28.77
C ARG A 329 2.02 7.05 28.50
N LEU A 330 0.86 6.73 29.05
CA LEU A 330 0.04 5.59 28.64
C LEU A 330 -0.92 6.01 27.54
N ALA A 331 -1.61 7.15 27.72
CA ALA A 331 -2.52 7.67 26.74
C ALA A 331 -2.67 9.19 26.82
N THR A 332 -3.06 9.79 25.72
CA THR A 332 -3.40 11.21 25.62
C THR A 332 -4.82 11.33 25.11
N LEU A 333 -5.65 12.07 25.87
CA LEU A 333 -7.03 12.37 25.57
C LEU A 333 -7.10 13.78 24.98
N ASP A 334 -7.50 13.87 23.73
CA ASP A 334 -7.42 15.09 22.93
C ASP A 334 -8.80 15.59 22.45
N THR A 335 -9.87 14.96 22.89
CA THR A 335 -11.25 15.34 22.56
C THR A 335 -12.13 15.38 23.79
N TRP A 336 -13.06 16.34 23.79
CA TRP A 336 -14.14 16.40 24.76
C TRP A 336 -15.48 16.26 24.03
N ASP A 337 -16.27 15.24 24.36
CA ASP A 337 -17.55 14.94 23.70
C ASP A 337 -18.75 15.73 24.27
N GLY A 338 -18.53 16.59 25.24
CA GLY A 338 -19.55 17.32 26.00
C GLY A 338 -19.92 16.63 27.31
N SER A 339 -19.41 15.44 27.55
CA SER A 339 -19.62 14.64 28.75
C SER A 339 -18.31 14.22 29.40
N THR A 340 -17.37 13.68 28.63
CA THR A 340 -16.11 13.11 29.11
C THR A 340 -14.94 13.42 28.19
N TRP A 341 -13.74 13.35 28.75
CA TRP A 341 -12.51 13.34 27.93
C TRP A 341 -12.28 11.98 27.30
N GLY A 342 -11.95 11.98 26.02
CA GLY A 342 -11.68 10.81 25.23
C GLY A 342 -10.55 11.00 24.23
N ILE A 343 -10.28 9.96 23.46
CA ILE A 343 -9.35 9.97 22.33
C ILE A 343 -10.18 10.09 21.06
N ALA A 344 -9.72 10.87 20.08
CA ALA A 344 -10.40 11.01 18.79
C ALA A 344 -10.72 9.64 18.19
N GLY A 345 -12.00 9.37 18.01
CA GLY A 345 -12.52 8.11 17.50
C GLY A 345 -12.86 8.14 16.02
N ARG A 346 -13.30 6.98 15.53
CA ARG A 346 -13.84 6.82 14.19
C ARG A 346 -15.12 7.63 14.02
N GLY A 347 -15.19 8.46 12.99
CA GLY A 347 -16.40 9.22 12.65
C GLY A 347 -16.35 10.69 13.01
N ASP A 348 -15.27 11.17 13.60
CA ASP A 348 -15.02 12.60 13.68
C ASP A 348 -14.56 13.08 12.29
N GLU A 349 -15.51 13.57 11.47
CA GLU A 349 -15.25 14.04 10.08
C GLU A 349 -14.20 15.18 10.01
N ARG A 350 -13.84 15.75 11.16
CA ARG A 350 -12.80 16.76 11.32
C ARG A 350 -11.47 16.20 11.82
N ALA A 351 -11.40 14.92 12.13
CA ALA A 351 -10.14 14.29 12.52
C ALA A 351 -9.24 14.21 11.28
N ASP A 352 -8.20 15.02 11.24
CA ASP A 352 -7.08 14.84 10.33
C ASP A 352 -6.62 13.38 10.38
N ALA A 353 -6.15 12.83 9.24
CA ALA A 353 -5.66 11.45 9.16
C ALA A 353 -4.59 11.10 10.21
N GLY A 354 -3.98 12.08 10.88
CA GLY A 354 -3.03 11.92 11.98
C GLY A 354 -3.66 11.66 13.35
N ARG A 355 -4.98 11.86 13.53
CA ARG A 355 -5.70 11.64 14.81
C ARG A 355 -6.29 10.24 14.93
N ALA A 356 -6.41 9.49 13.82
CA ALA A 356 -6.84 8.11 13.86
C ALA A 356 -5.71 7.19 14.32
N PHE A 357 -6.05 6.10 14.98
CA PHE A 357 -5.11 5.03 15.23
C PHE A 357 -4.79 4.28 13.93
N GLN A 358 -3.52 4.18 13.62
CA GLN A 358 -3.03 3.49 12.43
C GLN A 358 -2.08 2.37 12.82
N GLN A 359 -2.16 1.25 12.12
CA GLN A 359 -1.16 0.20 12.28
C GLN A 359 0.22 0.70 11.87
N PHE A 360 1.23 0.27 12.57
CA PHE A 360 2.61 0.64 12.28
C PHE A 360 3.53 -0.58 12.34
N GLY A 361 4.63 -0.52 11.60
CA GLY A 361 5.70 -1.48 11.71
C GLY A 361 6.61 -1.17 12.91
N ARG A 362 7.80 -1.78 12.96
CA ARG A 362 8.77 -1.53 14.04
C ARG A 362 9.34 -0.10 14.06
N ARG A 363 9.08 0.68 13.02
CA ARG A 363 9.49 2.08 12.91
C ARG A 363 8.33 2.94 12.46
N VAL A 364 8.30 4.13 13.00
CA VAL A 364 7.40 5.21 12.60
C VAL A 364 8.24 6.26 11.90
N GLY A 365 7.89 6.57 10.67
CA GLY A 365 8.74 7.33 9.77
C GLY A 365 8.82 8.80 10.00
N VAL A 366 9.18 9.19 11.16
CA VAL A 366 9.58 10.56 11.40
C VAL A 366 11.10 10.64 11.35
N LEU A 367 11.63 11.48 10.47
CA LEU A 367 13.04 11.81 10.48
C LEU A 367 13.31 12.54 11.79
N ALA A 368 13.99 11.87 12.74
CA ALA A 368 14.46 12.50 13.95
C ALA A 368 15.36 13.65 13.59
N SER A 369 15.04 14.82 14.12
CA SER A 369 15.93 15.97 14.08
C SER A 369 16.89 15.99 15.28
N GLY A 370 16.72 15.07 16.24
CA GLY A 370 17.49 14.99 17.49
C GLY A 370 18.16 13.65 17.76
N SER A 371 18.79 13.52 18.91
CA SER A 371 19.34 12.26 19.40
C SER A 371 18.23 11.35 19.89
N THR A 372 18.12 10.14 19.34
CA THR A 372 17.17 9.13 19.77
C THR A 372 17.73 8.28 20.90
N THR A 373 16.89 7.97 21.86
CA THR A 373 17.20 7.07 22.98
C THR A 373 16.37 5.78 22.83
N GLN A 374 16.91 4.68 23.30
CA GLN A 374 16.21 3.41 23.37
C GLN A 374 15.78 3.15 24.81
N VAL A 375 14.49 2.99 25.00
CA VAL A 375 13.86 2.73 26.30
C VAL A 375 13.32 1.32 26.29
N ARG A 376 13.74 0.51 27.25
CA ARG A 376 13.27 -0.85 27.43
C ARG A 376 12.23 -0.91 28.53
N VAL A 377 11.11 -1.54 28.24
CA VAL A 377 10.01 -1.73 29.19
C VAL A 377 9.72 -3.21 29.30
N SER A 378 9.64 -3.72 30.52
CA SER A 378 9.26 -5.09 30.82
C SER A 378 8.12 -5.14 31.82
N VAL A 379 7.21 -6.11 31.64
CA VAL A 379 6.08 -6.35 32.52
C VAL A 379 6.45 -7.49 33.47
N PRO A 380 6.51 -7.27 34.79
CA PRO A 380 6.75 -8.32 35.79
C PRO A 380 5.66 -9.39 35.74
N ASP A 381 5.92 -10.57 36.37
CA ASP A 381 5.00 -11.71 36.35
C ASP A 381 3.63 -11.43 36.98
N ASP A 382 3.57 -10.50 37.91
CA ASP A 382 2.33 -10.01 38.51
C ASP A 382 2.00 -8.57 38.12
N GLY A 383 2.61 -8.06 37.06
CA GLY A 383 2.55 -6.67 36.65
C GLY A 383 1.26 -6.29 35.91
N TYR A 384 1.39 -5.22 35.17
CA TYR A 384 0.32 -4.50 34.48
C TYR A 384 -0.31 -5.33 33.33
N ARG A 385 -1.63 -5.21 33.21
CA ARG A 385 -2.37 -5.72 32.04
C ARG A 385 -3.18 -4.60 31.45
N SER A 386 -2.86 -4.17 30.27
CA SER A 386 -3.58 -3.08 29.61
C SER A 386 -3.35 -3.07 28.11
N PRO A 387 -4.32 -2.58 27.35
CA PRO A 387 -4.11 -2.29 25.93
C PRO A 387 -3.22 -1.06 25.69
N TRP A 388 -3.08 -0.18 26.71
CA TRP A 388 -2.30 1.06 26.60
C TRP A 388 -0.83 0.82 26.89
N ILE A 389 0.03 1.22 25.97
CA ILE A 389 1.47 0.94 26.04
C ILE A 389 2.22 2.17 26.57
N LEU A 390 2.99 2.01 27.65
CA LEU A 390 3.79 3.09 28.21
C LEU A 390 4.89 3.49 27.24
N THR A 391 4.90 4.78 26.87
CA THR A 391 5.89 5.37 25.97
C THR A 391 6.36 6.72 26.52
N THR A 392 7.45 7.27 25.98
CA THR A 392 7.91 8.61 26.34
C THR A 392 8.27 9.39 25.09
N GLY A 393 8.23 10.71 25.18
CA GLY A 393 8.63 11.60 24.09
C GLY A 393 7.89 11.37 22.78
N ARG A 394 8.65 11.48 21.70
CA ARG A 394 8.16 11.24 20.34
C ARG A 394 8.55 9.84 19.88
N VAL A 395 7.58 8.98 19.72
CA VAL A 395 7.79 7.59 19.33
C VAL A 395 8.27 7.49 17.88
N GLU A 396 9.46 6.94 17.68
CA GLU A 396 10.04 6.67 16.37
C GLU A 396 9.98 5.20 15.97
N GLY A 397 9.71 4.34 16.94
CA GLY A 397 9.53 2.91 16.69
C GLY A 397 9.32 2.15 17.99
N ILE A 398 8.68 1.01 17.86
CA ILE A 398 8.49 0.05 18.95
C ILE A 398 8.80 -1.33 18.42
N GLU A 399 9.59 -2.07 19.17
CA GLU A 399 9.91 -3.46 18.88
C GLU A 399 9.53 -4.33 20.07
N PHE A 400 8.54 -5.20 19.89
CA PHE A 400 8.19 -6.19 20.89
C PHE A 400 9.20 -7.33 20.85
N LEU A 401 9.48 -7.94 22.02
CA LEU A 401 10.49 -8.98 22.17
C LEU A 401 9.84 -10.26 22.74
N GLY A 402 10.54 -11.40 22.58
CA GLY A 402 10.09 -12.67 23.14
C GLY A 402 9.05 -13.41 22.28
N SER A 403 8.34 -14.35 22.91
CA SER A 403 7.42 -15.28 22.21
C SER A 403 6.16 -14.63 21.67
N ALA A 404 5.73 -13.51 22.24
CA ALA A 404 4.54 -12.76 21.81
C ALA A 404 4.84 -11.69 20.74
N GLN A 405 6.09 -11.54 20.33
CA GLN A 405 6.59 -10.48 19.45
C GLN A 405 5.75 -10.29 18.19
N GLU A 406 5.54 -11.34 17.39
CA GLU A 406 4.81 -11.22 16.12
C GLU A 406 3.36 -10.81 16.36
N ARG A 407 2.69 -11.43 17.34
CA ARG A 407 1.29 -11.12 17.67
C ARG A 407 1.12 -9.68 18.11
N LEU A 408 1.94 -9.20 19.04
CA LEU A 408 1.84 -7.83 19.56
C LEU A 408 2.21 -6.80 18.49
N GLN A 409 3.19 -7.10 17.62
CA GLN A 409 3.61 -6.20 16.55
C GLN A 409 2.54 -6.05 15.45
N ASP A 410 1.87 -7.14 15.09
CA ASP A 410 0.83 -7.13 14.06
C ASP A 410 -0.46 -6.45 14.54
N GLU A 411 -0.67 -6.37 15.86
CA GLU A 411 -1.86 -5.78 16.48
C GLU A 411 -1.58 -4.42 17.13
N ALA A 412 -0.41 -3.83 16.91
CA ALA A 412 -0.03 -2.54 17.46
C ALA A 412 -0.54 -1.37 16.60
N TRP A 413 -1.12 -0.38 17.26
CA TRP A 413 -1.67 0.83 16.67
C TRP A 413 -1.05 2.06 17.31
N LEU A 414 -0.79 3.09 16.51
CA LEU A 414 -0.24 4.36 16.95
C LEU A 414 -1.13 5.51 16.47
N ASN A 415 -1.42 6.42 17.35
CA ASN A 415 -1.97 7.71 17.02
C ASN A 415 -0.82 8.73 16.88
N LEU A 416 -0.61 9.23 15.67
CA LEU A 416 0.52 10.14 15.36
C LEU A 416 0.39 11.51 16.02
N SER A 417 -0.85 12.00 16.28
CA SER A 417 -1.07 13.31 16.86
C SER A 417 -0.83 13.32 18.37
N THR A 418 -1.09 12.18 19.03
CA THR A 418 -0.99 12.04 20.48
C THR A 418 0.22 11.24 20.94
N ASN A 419 0.91 10.54 20.02
CA ASN A 419 1.93 9.54 20.30
C ASN A 419 1.45 8.43 21.28
N THR A 420 0.15 8.16 21.30
CA THR A 420 -0.45 7.08 22.08
C THR A 420 -0.35 5.78 21.30
N VAL A 421 0.14 4.73 21.96
CA VAL A 421 0.25 3.38 21.40
C VAL A 421 -0.76 2.47 22.05
N LEU A 422 -1.45 1.71 21.23
CA LEU A 422 -2.51 0.79 21.62
C LEU A 422 -2.24 -0.59 21.06
N VAL A 423 -2.38 -1.62 21.89
CA VAL A 423 -2.38 -3.03 21.49
C VAL A 423 -3.66 -3.66 22.02
N PRO A 424 -4.72 -3.85 21.20
CA PRO A 424 -6.04 -4.26 21.66
C PRO A 424 -6.07 -5.52 22.56
N PRO A 425 -5.30 -6.61 22.26
CA PRO A 425 -5.25 -7.76 23.15
C PRO A 425 -4.53 -7.49 24.48
N GLY A 426 -3.88 -6.34 24.61
CA GLY A 426 -3.11 -5.94 25.78
C GLY A 426 -1.73 -6.58 25.86
N ILE A 427 -0.85 -5.87 26.57
CA ILE A 427 0.38 -6.43 27.12
C ILE A 427 0.07 -7.09 28.46
N GLY A 428 0.91 -8.01 28.88
CA GLY A 428 0.76 -8.70 30.17
C GLY A 428 2.08 -9.27 30.70
N PRO A 429 2.03 -10.01 31.79
CA PRO A 429 3.19 -10.56 32.47
C PRO A 429 4.16 -11.27 31.53
N GLY A 430 5.45 -10.95 31.65
CA GLY A 430 6.52 -11.51 30.83
C GLY A 430 6.71 -10.83 29.46
N ASP A 431 5.82 -9.92 29.04
CA ASP A 431 6.02 -9.16 27.80
C ASP A 431 7.11 -8.10 27.97
N VAL A 432 7.91 -7.94 26.93
CA VAL A 432 9.01 -6.97 26.87
C VAL A 432 8.96 -6.23 25.55
N TYR A 433 9.17 -4.91 25.59
CA TYR A 433 9.28 -4.12 24.37
C TYR A 433 10.33 -3.01 24.51
N GLU A 434 10.83 -2.54 23.38
CA GLU A 434 11.79 -1.46 23.29
C GLU A 434 11.20 -0.31 22.47
N VAL A 435 11.18 0.87 23.05
CA VAL A 435 10.72 2.10 22.40
C VAL A 435 11.91 2.92 21.97
N ARG A 436 12.00 3.22 20.68
CA ARG A 436 12.93 4.24 20.19
C ARG A 436 12.22 5.57 20.18
N THR A 437 12.78 6.53 20.87
CA THR A 437 12.13 7.82 21.13
C THR A 437 13.11 8.99 21.17
N GLU A 438 12.65 10.16 20.80
CA GLU A 438 13.27 11.44 21.15
C GLU A 438 12.70 11.87 22.50
N LEU A 439 13.54 11.93 23.55
CA LEU A 439 13.09 12.26 24.89
C LEU A 439 12.52 13.68 24.94
N PRO A 440 11.44 13.90 25.69
CA PRO A 440 10.94 15.25 25.91
C PRO A 440 11.95 16.07 26.73
N PRO A 441 11.97 17.38 26.62
CA PRO A 441 12.70 18.22 27.56
C PRO A 441 12.22 17.92 28.98
N THR A 442 13.14 17.78 29.90
CA THR A 442 12.85 17.53 31.32
C THR A 442 11.89 18.60 31.83
N GLY A 443 10.75 18.20 32.35
CA GLY A 443 9.72 19.13 32.83
C GLY A 443 10.27 20.00 33.95
N ALA A 444 10.11 21.31 33.81
CA ALA A 444 10.42 22.22 34.90
C ALA A 444 9.41 22.02 36.04
N GLY A 445 9.89 21.97 37.27
CA GLY A 445 9.03 21.82 38.44
C GLY A 445 8.09 23.00 38.68
N ALA A 446 8.24 24.10 37.93
CA ALA A 446 7.38 25.28 37.97
C ALA A 446 7.02 25.72 36.53
N LEU A 447 5.86 26.34 36.39
CA LEU A 447 5.43 26.88 35.08
C LEU A 447 6.28 28.11 34.71
N PRO A 448 6.80 28.22 33.50
CA PRO A 448 7.59 29.35 33.08
C PRO A 448 6.73 30.63 33.08
N GLU A 449 7.39 31.80 33.33
CA GLU A 449 6.66 33.06 33.31
C GLU A 449 6.07 33.39 31.93
N GLN A 450 6.78 33.02 30.88
CA GLN A 450 6.35 33.22 29.51
C GLN A 450 6.45 31.91 28.74
N LEU A 451 5.39 31.56 27.99
CA LEU A 451 5.34 30.45 27.09
C LEU A 451 4.63 30.90 25.80
N PRO A 452 5.21 30.71 24.61
CA PRO A 452 4.57 31.04 23.36
C PRO A 452 3.49 29.99 23.03
N VAL A 453 2.30 30.14 23.58
CA VAL A 453 1.18 29.21 23.39
C VAL A 453 0.49 29.42 22.04
N ALA A 454 0.06 28.34 21.40
CA ALA A 454 -0.71 28.37 20.17
C ALA A 454 -2.10 29.00 20.42
N ALA A 455 -2.66 29.60 19.38
CA ALA A 455 -4.03 30.12 19.44
C ALA A 455 -4.99 29.07 18.84
N GLY A 456 -6.06 28.74 19.58
CA GLY A 456 -7.06 27.76 19.15
C GLY A 456 -7.62 26.94 20.29
N SER A 457 -8.27 25.84 19.96
CA SER A 457 -8.73 24.85 20.92
C SER A 457 -8.65 23.45 20.28
N MET A 458 -8.55 22.42 21.13
CA MET A 458 -8.80 21.05 20.69
C MET A 458 -10.28 20.88 20.31
N PRO A 459 -10.65 19.81 19.58
CA PRO A 459 -12.04 19.52 19.32
C PRO A 459 -12.82 19.32 20.61
N ILE A 460 -13.64 20.31 20.94
CA ILE A 460 -14.56 20.26 22.06
C ILE A 460 -15.95 20.25 21.47
N SER A 461 -16.65 19.14 21.59
CA SER A 461 -18.07 19.02 21.29
C SER A 461 -18.87 19.17 22.59
N GLY A 462 -20.03 19.79 22.53
CA GLY A 462 -20.89 20.00 23.67
C GLY A 462 -20.59 21.26 24.49
N ASP A 463 -21.30 21.41 25.64
CA ASP A 463 -21.25 22.60 26.49
C ASP A 463 -20.12 22.50 27.51
N ALA A 464 -19.06 23.27 27.30
CA ALA A 464 -17.98 23.47 28.26
C ALA A 464 -18.11 24.82 29.01
N ALA A 465 -19.21 25.56 28.84
CA ALA A 465 -19.38 26.89 29.42
C ALA A 465 -19.50 26.88 30.96
N PHE A 466 -19.74 25.73 31.58
CA PHE A 466 -19.80 25.60 33.04
C PHE A 466 -18.50 26.00 33.75
N VAL A 467 -17.34 25.97 33.05
CA VAL A 467 -16.07 26.41 33.63
C VAL A 467 -15.87 27.95 33.56
N ASP A 468 -16.66 28.68 32.76
CA ASP A 468 -16.45 30.10 32.48
C ASP A 468 -16.52 30.99 33.73
N GLY A 469 -17.41 30.67 34.66
CA GLY A 469 -17.52 31.39 35.93
C GLY A 469 -16.23 31.33 36.74
N ARG A 470 -15.59 30.18 36.82
CA ARG A 470 -14.34 29.98 37.54
C ARG A 470 -13.15 30.59 36.79
N ILE A 471 -13.15 30.57 35.43
CA ILE A 471 -12.14 31.31 34.66
C ILE A 471 -12.16 32.79 35.04
N GLN A 472 -13.31 33.43 35.11
CA GLN A 472 -13.40 34.86 35.46
C GLN A 472 -12.94 35.14 36.89
N ALA A 473 -13.20 34.21 37.80
CA ALA A 473 -12.81 34.39 39.23
C ALA A 473 -11.29 34.16 39.44
N TRP A 474 -10.69 33.22 38.73
CA TRP A 474 -9.30 32.76 38.99
C TRP A 474 -8.24 33.27 38.04
N LYS A 475 -8.58 33.91 36.89
CA LYS A 475 -7.65 34.40 35.87
C LYS A 475 -6.68 35.48 36.35
N GLY A 476 -6.93 36.08 37.53
CA GLY A 476 -6.15 37.20 38.07
C GLY A 476 -6.15 38.43 37.16
N ASP A 477 -5.12 39.26 37.29
CA ASP A 477 -4.94 40.47 36.49
C ASP A 477 -4.12 40.27 35.21
N ALA A 478 -3.84 38.99 34.85
CA ALA A 478 -3.07 38.67 33.68
C ALA A 478 -3.81 39.05 32.41
N SER A 479 -3.14 39.77 31.52
CA SER A 479 -3.70 40.24 30.25
C SER A 479 -3.56 39.20 29.11
N ASP A 480 -2.58 38.32 29.21
CA ASP A 480 -2.31 37.28 28.21
C ASP A 480 -2.89 35.91 28.61
N ARG A 481 -3.12 35.07 27.62
CA ARG A 481 -3.77 33.77 27.85
C ARG A 481 -2.93 32.83 28.72
N TRP A 482 -1.61 32.84 28.54
CA TRP A 482 -0.74 31.97 29.33
C TRP A 482 -0.66 32.42 30.79
N GLY A 483 -0.58 33.74 31.03
CA GLY A 483 -0.65 34.29 32.38
C GLY A 483 -1.95 33.93 33.11
N GLN A 484 -3.09 34.05 32.40
CA GLN A 484 -4.40 33.62 32.94
C GLN A 484 -4.44 32.13 33.26
N PHE A 485 -3.95 31.27 32.35
CA PHE A 485 -3.88 29.83 32.59
C PHE A 485 -3.00 29.51 33.81
N ARG A 486 -1.86 30.16 33.94
CA ARG A 486 -0.94 29.97 35.05
C ARG A 486 -1.54 30.44 36.40
N ALA A 487 -2.24 31.58 36.42
CA ALA A 487 -2.94 32.05 37.61
C ALA A 487 -4.02 31.06 38.08
N ILE A 488 -4.80 30.53 37.14
CA ILE A 488 -5.82 29.52 37.43
C ILE A 488 -5.21 28.23 38.00
N ALA A 489 -4.11 27.74 37.37
CA ALA A 489 -3.40 26.56 37.83
C ALA A 489 -2.89 26.73 39.28
N ALA A 490 -2.34 27.90 39.61
CA ALA A 490 -1.89 28.25 40.95
C ALA A 490 -3.07 28.27 41.94
N THR A 491 -4.18 28.92 41.60
CA THR A 491 -5.38 28.98 42.45
C THR A 491 -5.95 27.58 42.71
N MET A 492 -6.03 26.72 41.70
CA MET A 492 -6.46 25.33 41.85
C MET A 492 -5.59 24.56 42.85
N ARG A 493 -4.29 24.80 42.83
CA ARG A 493 -3.36 24.19 43.79
C ARG A 493 -3.51 24.75 45.18
N GLU A 494 -3.63 26.06 45.32
CA GLU A 494 -3.68 26.74 46.63
C GLU A 494 -5.01 26.54 47.36
N GLU A 495 -6.14 26.62 46.63
CA GLU A 495 -7.50 26.50 47.21
C GLU A 495 -7.99 25.03 47.21
N GLY A 496 -7.28 24.14 46.58
CA GLY A 496 -7.68 22.75 46.38
C GLY A 496 -7.34 21.83 47.55
N THR A 497 -7.91 20.65 47.51
CA THR A 497 -7.65 19.54 48.43
C THR A 497 -7.56 18.25 47.61
N TYR A 498 -6.44 17.52 47.79
CA TYR A 498 -6.31 16.21 47.14
C TYR A 498 -7.15 15.18 47.87
N THR A 499 -7.92 14.40 47.14
CA THR A 499 -8.63 13.23 47.70
C THR A 499 -8.87 12.20 46.60
N ASP A 500 -8.50 10.98 46.89
CA ASP A 500 -8.80 9.80 46.07
C ASP A 500 -10.06 9.06 46.53
N GLY A 501 -10.80 9.65 47.47
CA GLY A 501 -12.00 9.08 48.07
C GLY A 501 -11.73 8.00 49.13
N THR A 502 -10.48 7.82 49.55
CA THR A 502 -10.10 6.83 50.54
C THR A 502 -10.24 7.41 51.97
N PRO A 503 -10.92 6.73 52.88
CA PRO A 503 -10.94 7.17 54.27
C PRO A 503 -9.54 7.01 54.91
N ALA A 504 -9.11 8.04 55.64
CA ALA A 504 -7.83 7.97 56.31
C ALA A 504 -7.87 7.19 57.64
N THR A 505 -6.71 6.62 57.98
CA THR A 505 -6.54 5.75 59.12
C THR A 505 -5.57 6.32 60.20
N SER A 506 -5.14 7.62 60.14
CA SER A 506 -4.10 8.19 60.99
C SER A 506 -4.63 9.27 61.94
N ASP A 507 -3.93 9.52 63.08
CA ASP A 507 -4.28 10.53 64.11
C ASP A 507 -4.33 11.98 63.56
N THR A 508 -3.59 12.29 62.50
CA THR A 508 -3.64 13.58 61.81
C THR A 508 -4.99 13.79 61.08
N ALA A 509 -5.73 12.74 60.87
CA ALA A 509 -7.04 12.70 60.26
C ALA A 509 -8.11 13.37 61.14
N LEU A 510 -7.98 13.31 62.45
CA LEU A 510 -8.88 13.96 63.39
C LEU A 510 -8.82 15.50 63.32
N ASP A 511 -7.66 16.08 63.00
CA ASP A 511 -7.50 17.52 62.90
C ASP A 511 -8.04 18.09 61.57
N ALA A 512 -8.02 17.31 60.53
CA ALA A 512 -8.62 17.69 59.25
C ALA A 512 -10.17 17.56 59.29
N GLU A 513 -10.71 16.60 60.09
CA GLU A 513 -12.15 16.50 60.37
C GLU A 513 -12.65 17.72 61.12
N ARG A 514 -11.89 18.16 62.14
CA ARG A 514 -12.19 19.40 62.89
C ARG A 514 -12.14 20.66 62.03
N SER A 515 -11.34 20.67 60.98
CA SER A 515 -11.22 21.79 60.02
C SER A 515 -12.30 21.77 58.90
N GLY A 516 -13.18 20.76 58.86
CA GLY A 516 -14.23 20.62 57.84
C GLY A 516 -13.75 20.11 56.50
N ARG A 517 -12.43 20.05 56.23
CA ARG A 517 -11.86 19.62 54.96
C ARG A 517 -12.09 18.14 54.68
N ALA A 518 -12.11 17.35 55.73
CA ALA A 518 -12.35 15.92 55.64
C ALA A 518 -13.71 15.51 55.11
N ARG A 519 -14.72 16.28 55.53
CA ARG A 519 -16.10 15.99 55.15
C ARG A 519 -16.34 16.21 53.65
N ALA A 520 -15.64 17.20 53.08
CA ALA A 520 -15.66 17.47 51.65
C ALA A 520 -15.02 16.31 50.86
N ALA A 521 -13.87 15.77 51.34
CA ALA A 521 -13.14 14.70 50.68
C ALA A 521 -13.94 13.38 50.50
N LEU A 522 -14.74 13.02 51.53
CA LEU A 522 -15.55 11.79 51.55
C LEU A 522 -16.79 11.85 50.65
N LEU A 523 -17.22 13.03 50.23
CA LEU A 523 -18.45 13.24 49.46
C LEU A 523 -18.21 13.30 47.94
N HIS A 524 -16.96 13.25 47.52
CA HIS A 524 -16.61 13.46 46.09
C HIS A 524 -16.24 12.15 45.40
N PRO A 525 -17.17 11.62 44.60
CA PRO A 525 -16.94 10.38 43.88
C PRO A 525 -15.93 10.56 42.72
N ALA A 526 -15.45 9.46 42.23
CA ALA A 526 -14.63 9.37 41.03
C ALA A 526 -15.31 9.85 39.76
N GLY A 527 -14.51 10.03 38.70
CA GLY A 527 -15.00 10.33 37.37
C GLY A 527 -14.67 11.76 36.93
N HIS A 528 -14.65 11.92 35.63
CA HIS A 528 -14.40 13.19 34.96
C HIS A 528 -15.57 13.59 34.05
N GLY A 529 -16.76 13.01 34.29
CA GLY A 529 -17.96 13.40 33.59
C GLY A 529 -18.38 14.84 33.93
N ARG A 530 -19.09 15.51 33.02
CA ARG A 530 -19.51 16.91 33.15
C ARG A 530 -20.10 17.23 34.54
N GLY A 531 -21.04 16.44 35.04
CA GLY A 531 -21.66 16.68 36.34
C GLY A 531 -20.65 16.61 37.48
N ARG A 532 -19.71 15.64 37.43
CA ARG A 532 -18.66 15.52 38.42
C ARG A 532 -17.67 16.68 38.38
N LEU A 533 -17.31 17.18 37.17
CA LEU A 533 -16.43 18.36 37.06
C LEU A 533 -17.13 19.65 37.47
N ASP A 534 -18.44 19.78 37.26
CA ASP A 534 -19.23 20.90 37.75
C ASP A 534 -19.31 20.86 39.29
N ASP A 535 -19.54 19.69 39.88
CA ASP A 535 -19.52 19.51 41.36
C ASP A 535 -18.12 19.82 41.92
N PHE A 536 -17.07 19.40 41.26
CA PHE A 536 -15.68 19.70 41.64
C PHE A 536 -15.41 21.20 41.66
N LEU A 537 -15.82 21.92 40.64
CA LEU A 537 -15.64 23.37 40.55
C LEU A 537 -16.47 24.14 41.58
N ASN A 538 -17.60 23.61 41.98
CA ASN A 538 -18.51 24.24 42.94
C ASN A 538 -18.30 23.80 44.40
N SER A 539 -17.38 22.85 44.66
CA SER A 539 -17.01 22.44 45.99
C SER A 539 -16.10 23.49 46.66
N ASP A 540 -16.22 23.62 47.99
CA ASP A 540 -15.36 24.48 48.82
C ASP A 540 -14.90 23.67 50.04
N PRO A 541 -13.61 23.30 50.15
CA PRO A 541 -12.57 23.47 49.13
C PRO A 541 -12.80 22.58 47.89
N LEU A 542 -12.11 22.88 46.79
CA LEU A 542 -12.03 21.99 45.61
C LEU A 542 -11.49 20.63 46.05
N ALA A 543 -12.25 19.56 45.87
CA ALA A 543 -11.85 18.24 46.33
C ALA A 543 -11.86 17.20 45.18
N GLY A 544 -10.70 16.64 44.86
CA GLY A 544 -10.52 15.68 43.81
C GLY A 544 -9.12 15.10 43.74
N ASP A 545 -8.89 14.22 42.80
CA ASP A 545 -7.60 13.64 42.45
C ASP A 545 -7.12 14.13 41.07
N ASP A 546 -6.02 13.57 40.57
CA ASP A 546 -5.44 13.92 39.28
C ASP A 546 -6.47 13.92 38.15
N GLU A 547 -7.48 13.03 38.23
CA GLU A 547 -8.51 12.88 37.21
C GLU A 547 -9.33 14.16 37.03
N GLN A 548 -9.85 14.72 38.14
CA GLN A 548 -10.69 15.93 38.09
C GLN A 548 -9.86 17.19 37.85
N TYR A 549 -8.72 17.32 38.50
CA TYR A 549 -7.84 18.47 38.33
C TYR A 549 -7.36 18.60 36.88
N ALA A 550 -6.83 17.51 36.26
CA ALA A 550 -6.33 17.55 34.90
C ALA A 550 -7.45 17.75 33.88
N ALA A 551 -8.58 17.04 34.04
CA ALA A 551 -9.73 17.20 33.16
C ALA A 551 -10.28 18.63 33.14
N THR A 552 -10.38 19.26 34.33
CA THR A 552 -10.86 20.63 34.47
C THR A 552 -9.89 21.65 33.89
N LEU A 553 -8.61 21.54 34.24
CA LEU A 553 -7.59 22.50 33.75
C LEU A 553 -7.45 22.44 32.24
N ALA A 554 -7.58 21.25 31.64
CA ALA A 554 -7.56 21.12 30.18
C ALA A 554 -8.79 21.75 29.51
N LEU A 555 -10.00 21.65 30.11
CA LEU A 555 -11.17 22.37 29.61
C LEU A 555 -10.97 23.88 29.70
N ILE A 556 -10.47 24.38 30.81
CA ILE A 556 -10.18 25.80 31.04
C ILE A 556 -9.20 26.33 30.02
N GLY A 557 -8.10 25.62 29.73
CA GLY A 557 -7.12 26.00 28.73
C GLY A 557 -7.73 26.16 27.32
N ASN A 558 -8.56 25.19 26.94
CA ASN A 558 -9.28 25.26 25.66
C ASN A 558 -10.29 26.42 25.61
N ARG A 559 -10.95 26.73 26.73
CA ARG A 559 -11.85 27.90 26.83
C ARG A 559 -11.11 29.21 26.79
N LEU A 560 -9.88 29.29 27.29
CA LEU A 560 -8.97 30.45 27.16
C LEU A 560 -8.45 30.59 25.71
N GLY A 561 -8.72 29.64 24.84
CA GLY A 561 -8.25 29.61 23.45
C GLY A 561 -6.78 29.17 23.33
N ILE A 562 -6.35 28.28 24.19
CA ILE A 562 -5.07 27.56 24.16
C ILE A 562 -5.37 26.08 23.95
N PRO A 563 -4.87 25.45 22.87
CA PRO A 563 -5.07 24.02 22.71
C PRO A 563 -4.42 23.25 23.87
N THR A 564 -5.25 22.53 24.62
CA THR A 564 -4.85 21.74 25.77
C THR A 564 -5.45 20.35 25.72
N ARG A 565 -4.74 19.35 26.26
CA ARG A 565 -5.17 17.96 26.28
C ARG A 565 -4.75 17.28 27.59
N VAL A 566 -5.45 16.20 27.94
CA VAL A 566 -5.17 15.43 29.16
C VAL A 566 -4.26 14.26 28.81
N VAL A 567 -3.29 13.99 29.66
CA VAL A 567 -2.38 12.82 29.52
C VAL A 567 -2.48 11.99 30.79
N VAL A 568 -2.58 10.69 30.65
CA VAL A 568 -2.44 9.70 31.73
C VAL A 568 -1.13 8.96 31.51
N GLY A 569 -0.32 8.84 32.57
CA GLY A 569 0.97 8.19 32.45
C GLY A 569 1.71 8.10 33.77
N ALA A 570 3.01 7.93 33.75
CA ALA A 570 3.88 7.81 34.90
C ALA A 570 5.08 8.74 34.81
N THR A 571 5.71 9.01 35.93
CA THR A 571 7.02 9.64 35.98
C THR A 571 8.08 8.59 36.26
N ALA A 572 9.19 8.61 35.50
CA ALA A 572 10.29 7.68 35.70
C ALA A 572 10.92 7.86 37.08
N THR A 573 11.21 6.76 37.73
CA THR A 573 11.85 6.70 39.04
C THR A 573 13.35 6.36 38.91
N ASP A 574 14.13 6.60 39.94
CA ASP A 574 15.58 6.31 39.95
C ASP A 574 15.87 4.79 39.83
N ASP A 575 14.99 3.95 40.37
CA ASP A 575 15.11 2.49 40.32
C ASP A 575 14.48 1.89 39.05
N GLY A 576 13.89 2.73 38.17
CA GLY A 576 13.18 2.32 36.98
C GLY A 576 11.87 1.58 37.23
N VAL A 577 11.45 1.44 38.49
CA VAL A 577 10.22 0.74 38.85
C VAL A 577 9.03 1.70 38.77
N VAL A 578 8.03 1.37 37.96
CA VAL A 578 6.75 2.08 37.91
C VAL A 578 5.73 1.31 38.72
N ARG A 579 5.19 1.96 39.77
CA ARG A 579 4.12 1.43 40.62
C ARG A 579 2.81 2.13 40.31
N GLY A 580 1.70 1.61 40.84
CA GLY A 580 0.39 2.29 40.67
C GLY A 580 0.41 3.73 41.18
N ARG A 581 1.07 4.00 42.30
CA ARG A 581 1.18 5.35 42.89
C ARG A 581 1.96 6.34 42.03
N ASP A 582 2.74 5.85 41.05
CA ASP A 582 3.52 6.69 40.16
C ASP A 582 2.72 7.04 38.90
N ILE A 583 1.51 6.50 38.75
CA ILE A 583 0.58 6.84 37.66
C ILE A 583 -0.14 8.15 38.05
N HIS A 584 -0.09 9.11 37.12
CA HIS A 584 -0.66 10.44 37.25
C HIS A 584 -1.45 10.85 36.02
N ALA A 585 -2.30 11.88 36.18
CA ALA A 585 -2.86 12.61 35.07
C ALA A 585 -2.37 14.06 35.08
N TRP A 586 -1.98 14.57 33.91
CA TRP A 586 -1.50 15.93 33.74
C TRP A 586 -2.05 16.58 32.47
N VAL A 587 -1.72 17.84 32.23
CA VAL A 587 -2.15 18.61 31.08
C VAL A 587 -0.98 18.89 30.15
N GLU A 588 -1.19 18.85 28.87
CA GLU A 588 -0.25 19.34 27.86
C GLU A 588 -0.85 20.54 27.13
N VAL A 589 -0.01 21.55 26.89
CA VAL A 589 -0.35 22.82 26.24
C VAL A 589 0.42 22.94 24.92
N GLN A 590 -0.26 23.27 23.84
CA GLN A 590 0.39 23.42 22.53
C GLN A 590 1.10 24.77 22.40
N GLN A 591 2.34 24.75 21.96
CA GLN A 591 3.16 25.93 21.66
C GLN A 591 2.97 26.35 20.21
N THR A 592 3.39 27.59 19.87
CA THR A 592 3.30 28.15 18.51
C THR A 592 4.11 27.40 17.46
N ASP A 593 5.14 26.67 17.87
CA ASP A 593 5.95 25.80 17.01
C ASP A 593 5.33 24.40 16.79
N GLY A 594 4.16 24.14 17.40
CA GLY A 594 3.45 22.87 17.33
C GLY A 594 3.92 21.82 18.37
N GLN A 595 4.93 22.14 19.20
CA GLN A 595 5.35 21.27 20.30
C GLN A 595 4.37 21.33 21.46
N TRP A 596 4.40 20.32 22.33
CA TRP A 596 3.54 20.21 23.50
C TRP A 596 4.37 20.41 24.77
N PHE A 597 4.00 21.44 25.55
CA PHE A 597 4.59 21.73 26.86
C PHE A 597 3.81 20.98 27.96
N GLN A 598 4.52 20.31 28.84
CA GLN A 598 3.93 19.49 29.91
C GLN A 598 3.69 20.31 31.17
N VAL A 599 2.46 20.40 31.59
CA VAL A 599 2.01 21.02 32.83
C VAL A 599 1.84 19.90 33.85
N LEU A 600 2.89 19.62 34.62
CA LEU A 600 2.96 18.48 35.51
C LEU A 600 2.04 18.63 36.75
N PRO A 601 1.58 17.53 37.37
CA PRO A 601 0.60 17.54 38.50
C PRO A 601 0.97 18.51 39.61
N GLN A 602 2.22 18.53 40.06
CA GLN A 602 2.69 19.39 41.14
C GLN A 602 2.52 20.90 40.88
N THR A 603 2.17 21.32 39.67
CA THR A 603 1.99 22.75 39.34
C THR A 603 0.55 23.23 39.55
N PHE A 604 -0.43 22.32 39.61
CA PHE A 604 -1.85 22.66 39.69
C PHE A 604 -2.66 21.74 40.63
N ILE A 605 -2.07 20.66 41.13
CA ILE A 605 -2.68 19.74 42.07
C ILE A 605 -2.05 19.98 43.47
N PRO A 606 -2.82 20.06 44.55
CA PRO A 606 -2.30 20.11 45.90
C PRO A 606 -1.47 18.88 46.24
N ASP A 607 -0.46 19.01 47.11
CA ASP A 607 0.38 17.90 47.51
C ASP A 607 -0.43 16.87 48.33
N ALA A 608 -0.44 15.63 47.91
CA ALA A 608 -1.14 14.54 48.58
C ALA A 608 -0.58 14.20 49.96
N THR A 609 0.67 14.58 50.25
CA THR A 609 1.34 14.33 51.52
C THR A 609 1.00 15.37 52.59
N GLU A 610 0.59 16.57 52.23
CA GLU A 610 0.14 17.62 53.15
C GLU A 610 -1.29 17.39 53.68
N GLN A 611 -2.00 16.44 53.06
CA GLN A 611 -3.38 16.14 53.42
C GLN A 611 -3.41 15.01 54.44
N ALA A 612 -3.46 15.42 55.71
CA ALA A 612 -3.97 14.59 56.74
C ALA A 612 -5.40 14.19 56.36
N THR A 613 -5.56 13.02 55.78
CA THR A 613 -6.88 12.48 55.53
C THR A 613 -7.47 12.10 56.90
N PRO A 614 -8.63 12.64 57.30
CA PRO A 614 -9.20 12.33 58.58
C PRO A 614 -9.51 10.86 58.72
N ALA A 615 -9.27 10.30 59.89
CA ALA A 615 -9.94 9.08 60.27
C ALA A 615 -11.43 9.40 60.28
N GLY A 616 -12.14 8.94 59.22
CA GLY A 616 -13.57 9.11 59.18
C GLY A 616 -14.15 8.56 60.48
N THR A 617 -15.01 9.31 61.18
CA THR A 617 -16.07 8.66 61.91
C THR A 617 -16.65 7.65 60.93
N VAL A 618 -16.45 6.37 61.23
CA VAL A 618 -17.18 5.30 60.56
C VAL A 618 -18.63 5.82 60.55
N PRO A 619 -19.21 6.17 59.40
CA PRO A 619 -20.60 6.55 59.37
C PRO A 619 -21.28 5.41 60.10
N THR A 620 -22.07 5.69 61.13
CA THR A 620 -22.93 4.69 61.75
C THR A 620 -23.45 3.87 60.59
N PRO A 621 -23.21 2.55 60.56
CA PRO A 621 -23.48 1.79 59.35
C PRO A 621 -24.87 2.19 58.91
N TRP A 622 -24.95 2.95 57.84
CA TRP A 622 -26.21 3.19 57.18
C TRP A 622 -26.68 1.78 56.96
N THR A 623 -27.67 1.35 57.78
CA THR A 623 -28.32 0.07 57.62
C THR A 623 -28.94 0.20 56.24
N ALA A 624 -28.16 -0.22 55.24
CA ALA A 624 -28.68 -0.32 53.91
C ALA A 624 -29.99 -1.09 54.05
N PRO A 625 -31.12 -0.57 53.59
CA PRO A 625 -32.31 -1.38 53.47
C PRO A 625 -31.83 -2.69 52.84
N GLU A 626 -32.16 -3.80 53.50
CA GLU A 626 -31.74 -5.14 53.14
C GLU A 626 -31.77 -5.25 51.60
N VAL A 627 -30.59 -5.06 51.02
CA VAL A 627 -30.50 -5.10 49.58
C VAL A 627 -30.76 -6.55 49.26
N THR A 628 -31.92 -6.82 48.75
CA THR A 628 -32.22 -8.09 48.07
C THR A 628 -30.98 -8.39 47.26
N PRO A 629 -30.27 -9.53 47.49
CA PRO A 629 -29.03 -9.82 46.79
C PRO A 629 -29.27 -9.54 45.32
N PRO A 630 -28.39 -8.80 44.64
CA PRO A 630 -28.59 -8.48 43.21
C PRO A 630 -28.93 -9.78 42.52
N PRO A 631 -29.91 -9.81 41.61
CA PRO A 631 -30.22 -11.02 40.87
C PRO A 631 -28.91 -11.60 40.36
N PRO A 632 -28.71 -12.93 40.38
CA PRO A 632 -27.49 -13.54 39.89
C PRO A 632 -27.12 -12.89 38.56
N PRO A 633 -25.84 -12.55 38.32
CA PRO A 633 -25.44 -11.90 37.07
C PRO A 633 -26.08 -12.65 35.94
N PRO A 634 -26.65 -11.95 34.94
CA PRO A 634 -27.24 -12.61 33.78
C PRO A 634 -26.21 -13.62 33.27
N PRO A 635 -26.63 -14.80 32.84
CA PRO A 635 -25.72 -15.77 32.26
C PRO A 635 -24.82 -15.03 31.28
N PRO A 636 -23.52 -15.34 31.24
CA PRO A 636 -22.61 -14.67 30.32
C PRO A 636 -23.27 -14.67 28.92
N PRO A 637 -23.26 -13.53 28.21
CA PRO A 637 -23.85 -13.48 26.89
C PRO A 637 -23.35 -14.71 26.09
N PRO A 638 -24.22 -15.37 25.35
CA PRO A 638 -23.80 -16.50 24.53
C PRO A 638 -22.53 -16.08 23.78
N ALA A 639 -21.54 -16.95 23.79
CA ALA A 639 -20.28 -16.70 23.11
C ALA A 639 -20.62 -16.10 21.74
N PRO A 640 -19.97 -14.98 21.35
CA PRO A 640 -20.25 -14.38 20.06
C PRO A 640 -20.22 -15.48 19.02
N PRO A 641 -21.21 -15.56 18.12
CA PRO A 641 -21.26 -16.60 17.10
C PRO A 641 -19.89 -16.62 16.44
N GLU A 642 -19.33 -17.82 16.29
CA GLU A 642 -18.08 -17.98 15.56
C GLU A 642 -18.15 -17.12 14.29
N PRO A 643 -17.12 -16.29 13.99
CA PRO A 643 -17.18 -15.39 12.87
C PRO A 643 -17.56 -16.20 11.64
N VAL A 644 -18.73 -15.93 11.09
CA VAL A 644 -19.16 -16.55 9.84
C VAL A 644 -18.12 -16.18 8.81
N VAL A 645 -17.27 -17.16 8.47
CA VAL A 645 -16.22 -16.95 7.48
C VAL A 645 -16.92 -16.69 6.15
N ASP A 646 -16.86 -15.46 5.70
CA ASP A 646 -17.41 -15.07 4.40
C ASP A 646 -16.55 -15.66 3.28
N TRP A 647 -16.88 -16.84 2.85
CA TRP A 647 -16.23 -17.55 1.75
C TRP A 647 -16.36 -16.83 0.40
N SER A 648 -17.19 -15.79 0.30
CA SER A 648 -17.27 -14.96 -0.90
C SER A 648 -16.05 -14.03 -1.03
N SER A 649 -15.38 -13.76 0.08
CA SER A 649 -14.15 -12.96 0.10
C SER A 649 -12.93 -13.85 -0.17
N PRO A 650 -12.14 -13.60 -1.23
CA PRO A 650 -10.92 -14.36 -1.51
C PRO A 650 -9.89 -14.35 -0.37
N SER A 651 -9.92 -13.34 0.50
CA SER A 651 -9.03 -13.23 1.67
C SER A 651 -9.35 -14.26 2.76
N ALA A 652 -10.60 -14.75 2.82
CA ALA A 652 -11.02 -15.79 3.75
C ALA A 652 -10.65 -17.21 3.28
N TRP A 653 -10.20 -17.36 2.04
CA TRP A 653 -9.85 -18.70 1.50
C TRP A 653 -8.55 -19.22 2.13
N PRO A 654 -8.43 -20.52 2.36
CA PRO A 654 -7.17 -21.10 2.79
C PRO A 654 -6.07 -20.81 1.78
N LEU A 655 -4.84 -20.65 2.25
CA LEU A 655 -3.68 -20.21 1.47
C LEU A 655 -3.50 -20.99 0.15
N TRP A 656 -3.68 -22.33 0.19
CA TRP A 656 -3.58 -23.17 -1.00
C TRP A 656 -4.62 -22.82 -2.06
N ALA A 657 -5.83 -22.40 -1.64
CA ALA A 657 -6.91 -22.04 -2.57
C ALA A 657 -6.66 -20.68 -3.21
N GLN A 658 -6.09 -19.71 -2.46
CA GLN A 658 -5.66 -18.42 -2.99
C GLN A 658 -4.53 -18.63 -4.02
N LEU A 659 -3.55 -19.47 -3.71
CA LEU A 659 -2.48 -19.86 -4.63
C LEU A 659 -3.03 -20.50 -5.90
N LEU A 660 -3.92 -21.48 -5.75
CA LEU A 660 -4.57 -22.14 -6.89
C LEU A 660 -5.36 -21.12 -7.73
N GLY A 661 -6.08 -20.21 -7.08
CA GLY A 661 -6.81 -19.13 -7.75
C GLY A 661 -5.90 -18.21 -8.56
N VAL A 662 -4.79 -17.74 -7.98
CA VAL A 662 -3.89 -16.79 -8.63
C VAL A 662 -3.03 -17.47 -9.71
N PHE A 663 -2.36 -18.58 -9.39
CA PHE A 663 -1.37 -19.17 -10.29
C PHE A 663 -1.96 -20.19 -11.28
N VAL A 664 -3.11 -20.75 -11.00
CA VAL A 664 -3.79 -21.69 -11.89
C VAL A 664 -5.12 -21.13 -12.38
N GLY A 665 -5.93 -20.56 -11.50
CA GLY A 665 -7.27 -20.08 -11.85
C GLY A 665 -7.24 -18.92 -12.84
N VAL A 666 -6.41 -17.89 -12.60
CA VAL A 666 -6.30 -16.74 -13.52
C VAL A 666 -5.75 -17.14 -14.89
N PRO A 667 -4.64 -17.87 -15.02
CA PRO A 667 -4.18 -18.37 -16.32
C PRO A 667 -5.20 -19.29 -17.02
N LEU A 668 -5.88 -20.15 -16.28
CA LEU A 668 -6.91 -21.02 -16.81
C LEU A 668 -8.12 -20.23 -17.33
N LEU A 669 -8.56 -19.22 -16.58
CA LEU A 669 -9.62 -18.30 -16.99
C LEU A 669 -9.25 -17.56 -18.27
N LEU A 670 -8.03 -17.00 -18.36
CA LEU A 670 -7.52 -16.35 -19.57
C LEU A 670 -7.45 -17.32 -20.76
N LEU A 671 -7.07 -18.56 -20.51
CA LEU A 671 -7.07 -19.61 -21.52
C LEU A 671 -8.47 -19.93 -22.00
N LEU A 672 -9.44 -20.11 -21.07
CA LEU A 672 -10.84 -20.40 -21.39
C LEU A 672 -11.54 -19.24 -22.11
N LEU A 673 -11.15 -18.00 -21.82
CA LEU A 673 -11.66 -16.82 -22.53
C LEU A 673 -11.10 -16.66 -23.95
N THR A 674 -9.96 -17.28 -24.27
CA THR A 674 -9.30 -17.17 -25.59
C THR A 674 -10.24 -17.50 -26.75
N PRO A 675 -11.00 -18.60 -26.79
CA PRO A 675 -11.91 -18.92 -27.91
C PRO A 675 -13.07 -17.92 -28.04
N VAL A 676 -13.54 -17.37 -26.92
CA VAL A 676 -14.64 -16.38 -26.92
C VAL A 676 -14.14 -15.05 -27.53
N VAL A 677 -12.99 -14.59 -27.07
CA VAL A 677 -12.38 -13.33 -27.57
C VAL A 677 -11.98 -13.46 -29.04
N THR A 678 -11.44 -14.62 -29.46
CA THR A 678 -11.09 -14.85 -30.85
C THR A 678 -12.34 -14.90 -31.74
N ALA A 679 -13.43 -15.55 -31.31
CA ALA A 679 -14.71 -15.59 -32.02
C ALA A 679 -15.35 -14.21 -32.15
N ALA A 680 -15.35 -13.42 -31.06
CA ALA A 680 -15.88 -12.06 -31.05
C ALA A 680 -15.10 -11.14 -32.02
N ARG A 681 -13.75 -11.15 -31.94
CA ARG A 681 -12.88 -10.39 -32.86
C ARG A 681 -13.11 -10.79 -34.33
N ARG A 682 -13.25 -12.07 -34.56
CA ARG A 682 -13.57 -12.57 -35.91
C ARG A 682 -14.91 -12.04 -36.42
N ALA A 683 -15.97 -12.12 -35.63
CA ALA A 683 -17.28 -11.60 -35.97
C ALA A 683 -17.24 -10.11 -36.32
N VAL A 684 -16.51 -9.31 -35.55
CA VAL A 684 -16.35 -7.87 -35.79
C VAL A 684 -15.56 -7.61 -37.10
N ARG A 685 -14.46 -8.34 -37.35
CA ARG A 685 -13.63 -8.19 -38.55
C ARG A 685 -14.39 -8.52 -39.82
N LEU A 686 -15.24 -9.54 -39.79
CA LEU A 686 -16.01 -9.98 -40.94
C LEU A 686 -17.18 -9.04 -41.29
N ARG A 687 -17.61 -8.18 -40.36
CA ARG A 687 -18.72 -7.24 -40.56
C ARG A 687 -18.27 -5.81 -40.94
N ARG A 688 -17.01 -5.44 -40.74
CA ARG A 688 -16.50 -4.07 -40.97
C ARG A 688 -15.69 -3.99 -42.28
N GLY A 689 -15.85 -2.87 -43.01
CA GLY A 689 -15.06 -2.53 -44.22
C GLY A 689 -15.80 -2.74 -45.54
N SER A 690 -15.16 -2.31 -46.64
CA SER A 690 -15.67 -2.47 -48.02
C SER A 690 -15.85 -3.95 -48.40
N PRO A 691 -16.74 -4.27 -49.34
CA PRO A 691 -17.05 -5.64 -49.73
C PRO A 691 -15.80 -6.48 -50.12
N ASP A 692 -14.89 -5.95 -50.90
CA ASP A 692 -13.62 -6.51 -51.30
C ASP A 692 -12.70 -6.81 -50.09
N ARG A 693 -12.57 -5.85 -49.18
CA ARG A 693 -11.80 -6.04 -47.94
C ARG A 693 -12.41 -7.10 -47.00
N ARG A 694 -13.73 -7.26 -47.01
CA ARG A 694 -14.38 -8.34 -46.25
C ARG A 694 -14.04 -9.73 -46.79
N VAL A 695 -13.98 -9.86 -48.12
CA VAL A 695 -13.56 -11.12 -48.76
C VAL A 695 -12.11 -11.43 -48.45
N GLY A 696 -11.19 -10.45 -48.61
CA GLY A 696 -9.78 -10.61 -48.32
C GLY A 696 -9.53 -10.99 -46.84
N ARG A 697 -10.20 -10.36 -45.88
CA ARG A 697 -10.09 -10.67 -44.46
C ARG A 697 -10.63 -12.07 -44.11
N ALA A 698 -11.72 -12.48 -44.73
CA ALA A 698 -12.28 -13.83 -44.51
C ALA A 698 -11.35 -14.94 -45.05
N TRP A 699 -10.66 -14.70 -46.18
CA TRP A 699 -9.62 -15.60 -46.66
C TRP A 699 -8.42 -15.67 -45.71
N ASN A 700 -7.89 -14.51 -45.32
CA ASN A 700 -6.76 -14.43 -44.38
C ASN A 700 -7.06 -15.13 -43.06
N ASP A 701 -8.28 -15.05 -42.56
CA ASP A 701 -8.75 -15.72 -41.35
C ASP A 701 -8.80 -17.25 -41.49
N LEU A 702 -9.11 -17.79 -42.71
CA LEU A 702 -9.00 -19.20 -43.02
C LEU A 702 -7.53 -19.67 -43.04
N VAL A 703 -6.65 -18.88 -43.67
CA VAL A 703 -5.21 -19.12 -43.75
C VAL A 703 -4.57 -19.15 -42.37
N GLU A 704 -4.97 -18.23 -41.48
CA GLU A 704 -4.49 -18.16 -40.10
C GLU A 704 -4.92 -19.41 -39.32
N GLU A 705 -6.18 -19.79 -39.42
CA GLU A 705 -6.68 -21.00 -38.80
C GLU A 705 -5.96 -22.26 -39.31
N ALA A 706 -5.69 -22.35 -40.60
CA ALA A 706 -4.91 -23.46 -41.19
C ALA A 706 -3.48 -23.53 -40.58
N ARG A 707 -2.84 -22.37 -40.38
CA ARG A 707 -1.52 -22.32 -39.72
C ARG A 707 -1.56 -22.80 -38.28
N VAL A 708 -2.58 -22.40 -37.53
CA VAL A 708 -2.81 -22.85 -36.15
C VAL A 708 -3.07 -24.37 -36.10
N LEU A 709 -3.78 -24.90 -37.06
CA LEU A 709 -3.99 -26.34 -37.24
C LEU A 709 -2.74 -27.10 -37.75
N GLY A 710 -1.60 -26.42 -37.89
CA GLY A 710 -0.31 -27.02 -38.23
C GLY A 710 -0.04 -27.18 -39.73
N ARG A 711 -0.90 -26.62 -40.60
CA ARG A 711 -0.66 -26.68 -42.03
C ARG A 711 0.42 -25.66 -42.46
N ARG A 712 1.38 -26.12 -43.24
CA ARG A 712 2.48 -25.27 -43.74
C ARG A 712 2.05 -24.57 -45.02
N LEU A 713 1.85 -23.27 -44.97
CA LEU A 713 1.48 -22.43 -46.10
C LEU A 713 2.70 -21.61 -46.56
N PRO A 714 2.98 -21.54 -47.87
CA PRO A 714 4.13 -20.76 -48.37
C PRO A 714 3.93 -19.25 -48.07
N ALA A 715 4.99 -18.57 -47.67
CA ALA A 715 4.95 -17.14 -47.51
C ALA A 715 4.95 -16.42 -48.88
N GLY A 716 4.13 -15.39 -49.05
CA GLY A 716 4.04 -14.64 -50.33
C GLY A 716 3.25 -15.35 -51.45
N ALA A 717 2.67 -16.54 -51.17
CA ALA A 717 1.90 -17.28 -52.15
C ALA A 717 0.53 -16.64 -52.45
N THR A 718 0.08 -16.75 -53.71
CA THR A 718 -1.28 -16.38 -54.12
C THR A 718 -2.34 -17.20 -53.39
N ARG A 719 -3.62 -16.72 -53.38
CA ARG A 719 -4.72 -17.46 -52.73
C ARG A 719 -4.89 -18.86 -53.31
N VAL A 720 -4.73 -19.03 -54.59
CA VAL A 720 -4.83 -20.35 -55.27
C VAL A 720 -3.68 -21.28 -54.84
N GLU A 721 -2.47 -20.79 -54.70
CA GLU A 721 -1.32 -21.57 -54.21
C GLU A 721 -1.50 -21.94 -52.72
N GLN A 722 -1.98 -20.98 -51.90
CA GLN A 722 -2.36 -21.25 -50.52
C GLN A 722 -3.44 -22.33 -50.42
N ALA A 723 -4.47 -22.27 -51.28
CA ALA A 723 -5.54 -23.25 -51.36
C ALA A 723 -5.05 -24.65 -51.74
N ARG A 724 -4.11 -24.77 -52.73
CA ARG A 724 -3.48 -26.05 -53.09
C ARG A 724 -2.71 -26.63 -51.90
N ALA A 725 -2.03 -25.79 -51.13
CA ALA A 725 -1.32 -26.21 -49.90
C ALA A 725 -2.24 -26.68 -48.77
N LEU A 726 -3.51 -26.28 -48.78
CA LEU A 726 -4.52 -26.77 -47.84
C LEU A 726 -4.97 -28.22 -48.08
N GLY A 727 -4.67 -28.78 -49.25
CA GLY A 727 -4.94 -30.16 -49.62
C GLY A 727 -6.13 -30.34 -50.55
N PRO A 728 -6.10 -31.34 -51.46
CA PRO A 728 -7.09 -31.51 -52.53
C PRO A 728 -8.51 -31.82 -52.00
N GLY A 729 -8.64 -32.48 -50.84
CA GLY A 729 -9.94 -32.86 -50.22
C GLY A 729 -10.70 -31.70 -49.61
N THR A 730 -10.09 -30.54 -49.40
CA THR A 730 -10.68 -29.44 -48.63
C THR A 730 -11.70 -28.63 -49.43
N GLY A 731 -11.62 -28.60 -50.75
CA GLY A 731 -12.42 -27.76 -51.64
C GLY A 731 -12.02 -26.30 -51.58
N ALA A 732 -10.74 -26.01 -51.19
CA ALA A 732 -10.26 -24.64 -51.02
C ALA A 732 -9.92 -23.94 -52.35
N VAL A 733 -9.55 -24.70 -53.42
CA VAL A 733 -9.13 -24.10 -54.71
C VAL A 733 -10.29 -23.38 -55.43
N PRO A 734 -11.49 -23.96 -55.57
CA PRO A 734 -12.63 -23.19 -56.09
C PRO A 734 -12.98 -21.95 -55.29
N ALA A 735 -12.93 -22.06 -53.93
CA ALA A 735 -13.19 -20.91 -53.06
C ALA A 735 -12.14 -19.80 -53.21
N ALA A 736 -10.86 -20.14 -53.48
CA ALA A 736 -9.81 -19.19 -53.73
C ALA A 736 -9.99 -18.45 -55.06
N MET A 737 -10.31 -19.20 -56.12
CA MET A 737 -10.59 -18.61 -57.44
C MET A 737 -11.78 -17.65 -57.39
N ARG A 738 -12.83 -18.04 -56.68
CA ARG A 738 -13.99 -17.22 -56.51
C ARG A 738 -13.70 -15.97 -55.64
N ALA A 739 -12.81 -16.10 -54.64
CA ALA A 739 -12.34 -14.93 -53.88
C ALA A 739 -11.60 -13.91 -54.76
N ASP A 740 -10.75 -14.39 -55.67
CA ASP A 740 -10.03 -13.53 -56.60
C ASP A 740 -10.98 -12.85 -57.59
N GLY A 741 -12.00 -13.58 -58.10
CA GLY A 741 -13.07 -12.98 -58.91
C GLY A 741 -13.89 -11.92 -58.19
N LEU A 742 -14.22 -12.13 -56.90
CA LEU A 742 -14.93 -11.14 -56.08
C LEU A 742 -14.08 -9.92 -55.70
N ILE A 743 -12.77 -10.04 -55.66
CA ILE A 743 -11.88 -8.94 -55.31
C ILE A 743 -11.41 -8.12 -56.52
N PHE A 744 -11.14 -8.79 -57.64
CA PHE A 744 -10.54 -8.20 -58.83
C PHE A 744 -11.51 -8.12 -60.02
N GLY A 745 -12.78 -8.50 -59.84
CA GLY A 745 -13.80 -8.39 -60.88
C GLY A 745 -14.16 -6.92 -61.20
N GLU A 746 -14.70 -6.69 -62.40
CA GLU A 746 -15.03 -5.36 -62.90
C GLU A 746 -16.13 -4.66 -62.12
N ALA A 747 -17.01 -5.42 -61.44
CA ALA A 747 -18.09 -4.87 -60.60
C ALA A 747 -17.87 -5.20 -59.13
N PRO A 748 -18.24 -4.27 -58.16
CA PRO A 748 -18.16 -4.55 -56.72
C PRO A 748 -19.07 -5.72 -56.34
N PRO A 749 -18.60 -6.68 -55.56
CA PRO A 749 -19.37 -7.88 -55.20
C PRO A 749 -20.62 -7.53 -54.42
N GLN A 750 -21.75 -8.15 -54.76
CA GLN A 750 -23.01 -7.98 -54.04
C GLN A 750 -23.01 -8.69 -52.66
N ALA A 751 -23.78 -8.20 -51.72
CA ALA A 751 -23.86 -8.77 -50.38
C ALA A 751 -24.33 -10.24 -50.37
N ALA A 752 -25.19 -10.64 -51.31
CA ALA A 752 -25.65 -12.01 -51.51
C ALA A 752 -24.50 -12.94 -51.96
N GLU A 753 -23.66 -12.49 -52.92
CA GLU A 753 -22.50 -13.24 -53.41
C GLU A 753 -21.44 -13.47 -52.31
N ILE A 754 -21.15 -12.43 -51.51
CA ILE A 754 -20.25 -12.53 -50.36
C ILE A 754 -20.77 -13.51 -49.36
N SER A 755 -22.08 -13.49 -49.05
CA SER A 755 -22.69 -14.42 -48.07
C SER A 755 -22.65 -15.86 -48.55
N ALA A 756 -22.92 -16.10 -49.82
CA ALA A 756 -22.84 -17.43 -50.45
C ALA A 756 -21.40 -17.97 -50.43
N TRP A 757 -20.41 -17.14 -50.80
CA TRP A 757 -19.01 -17.47 -50.73
C TRP A 757 -18.51 -17.70 -49.31
N GLN A 758 -18.94 -16.93 -48.34
CA GLN A 758 -18.64 -17.15 -46.91
C GLN A 758 -19.22 -18.49 -46.41
N ALA A 759 -20.38 -18.93 -46.93
CA ALA A 759 -20.93 -20.26 -46.63
C ALA A 759 -20.07 -21.37 -47.20
N GLU A 760 -19.51 -21.18 -48.39
CA GLU A 760 -18.55 -22.09 -48.99
C GLU A 760 -17.27 -22.18 -48.18
N LEU A 761 -16.70 -21.02 -47.77
CA LEU A 761 -15.54 -20.93 -46.92
C LEU A 761 -15.75 -21.64 -45.55
N ARG A 762 -16.97 -21.56 -44.97
CA ARG A 762 -17.33 -22.33 -43.76
C ARG A 762 -17.30 -23.84 -44.00
N ARG A 763 -17.68 -24.32 -45.21
CA ARG A 763 -17.59 -25.73 -45.55
C ARG A 763 -16.14 -26.20 -45.69
N VAL A 764 -15.28 -25.43 -46.34
CA VAL A 764 -13.81 -25.67 -46.44
C VAL A 764 -13.23 -25.79 -45.03
N ARG A 765 -13.56 -24.84 -44.15
CA ARG A 765 -13.11 -24.83 -42.73
C ARG A 765 -13.55 -26.06 -41.96
N ARG A 766 -14.81 -26.48 -42.09
CA ARG A 766 -15.30 -27.68 -41.43
C ARG A 766 -14.62 -28.95 -41.88
N ARG A 767 -14.33 -29.06 -43.20
CA ARG A 767 -13.59 -30.20 -43.75
C ARG A 767 -12.16 -30.24 -43.23
N MET A 768 -11.45 -29.10 -43.28
CA MET A 768 -10.10 -28.96 -42.75
C MET A 768 -10.01 -29.34 -41.25
N ARG A 769 -10.98 -28.93 -40.43
CA ARG A 769 -11.05 -29.33 -39.01
C ARG A 769 -11.31 -30.81 -38.82
N ARG A 770 -12.14 -31.42 -39.66
CA ARG A 770 -12.44 -32.86 -39.59
C ARG A 770 -11.24 -33.75 -39.92
N GLU A 771 -10.40 -33.31 -40.83
CA GLU A 771 -9.15 -34.00 -41.21
C GLU A 771 -8.05 -33.85 -40.14
N THR A 772 -8.19 -32.97 -39.19
CA THR A 772 -7.17 -32.69 -38.16
C THR A 772 -7.41 -33.55 -36.92
N PRO A 773 -6.38 -34.17 -36.32
CA PRO A 773 -6.52 -34.95 -35.08
C PRO A 773 -7.14 -34.15 -33.93
N PHE A 774 -7.91 -34.84 -33.07
CA PHE A 774 -8.64 -34.19 -31.96
C PHE A 774 -7.75 -33.34 -31.07
N VAL A 775 -6.59 -33.83 -30.66
CA VAL A 775 -5.63 -33.13 -29.79
C VAL A 775 -5.14 -31.80 -30.45
N THR A 776 -4.84 -31.83 -31.75
CA THR A 776 -4.44 -30.64 -32.51
C THR A 776 -5.58 -29.62 -32.60
N ARG A 777 -6.84 -30.09 -32.79
CA ARG A 777 -8.03 -29.22 -32.81
C ARG A 777 -8.25 -28.55 -31.44
N LEU A 778 -8.11 -29.31 -30.34
CA LEU A 778 -8.26 -28.79 -29.01
C LEU A 778 -7.20 -27.72 -28.72
N ARG A 779 -5.94 -28.03 -29.03
CA ARG A 779 -4.83 -27.08 -28.87
C ARG A 779 -5.03 -25.80 -29.72
N ALA A 780 -5.52 -25.96 -30.95
CA ALA A 780 -5.81 -24.83 -31.84
C ALA A 780 -6.96 -23.94 -31.36
N THR A 781 -7.93 -24.50 -30.62
CA THR A 781 -9.07 -23.74 -30.06
C THR A 781 -8.63 -22.78 -28.97
N PHE A 782 -7.64 -23.14 -28.17
CA PHE A 782 -7.09 -22.33 -27.07
C PHE A 782 -5.78 -21.62 -27.44
N ASP A 783 -5.38 -21.62 -28.71
CA ASP A 783 -4.16 -20.92 -29.16
C ASP A 783 -4.39 -19.40 -29.16
N PRO A 784 -3.65 -18.61 -28.38
CA PRO A 784 -3.81 -17.16 -28.32
C PRO A 784 -3.18 -16.42 -29.50
N ARG A 785 -2.39 -17.09 -30.40
CA ARG A 785 -1.69 -16.44 -31.52
C ARG A 785 -2.60 -15.61 -32.40
N PRO A 786 -3.84 -16.04 -32.75
CA PRO A 786 -4.77 -15.22 -33.54
C PRO A 786 -5.16 -13.90 -32.90
N LEU A 787 -5.01 -13.75 -31.58
CA LEU A 787 -5.26 -12.48 -30.87
C LEU A 787 -4.20 -11.43 -31.14
N PHE A 788 -2.98 -11.86 -31.49
CA PHE A 788 -1.81 -10.99 -31.64
C PHE A 788 -1.34 -10.86 -33.06
N SER A 789 -1.95 -11.59 -34.04
CA SER A 789 -1.65 -11.45 -35.44
C SER A 789 -2.17 -10.12 -35.97
N HIS A 790 -1.24 -9.24 -36.37
CA HIS A 790 -1.55 -8.03 -37.12
C HIS A 790 -1.42 -8.40 -38.62
N HIS A 791 -2.57 -8.41 -39.29
CA HIS A 791 -2.55 -8.37 -40.76
C HIS A 791 -2.42 -6.91 -41.13
N GLU A 792 -1.26 -6.53 -41.67
CA GLU A 792 -1.16 -5.33 -42.48
C GLU A 792 -2.17 -5.52 -43.62
N ASP A 793 -3.20 -4.66 -43.67
CA ASP A 793 -4.02 -4.48 -44.84
C ASP A 793 -3.03 -4.07 -45.95
N ILE A 794 -2.65 -5.01 -46.84
CA ILE A 794 -1.94 -4.67 -48.05
C ILE A 794 -2.92 -3.78 -48.81
N GLY A 795 -2.75 -2.47 -48.61
CA GLY A 795 -3.52 -1.48 -49.32
C GLY A 795 -3.30 -1.62 -50.81
N LEU A 796 -4.31 -2.07 -51.53
CA LEU A 796 -4.44 -1.72 -52.92
C LEU A 796 -4.40 -0.20 -52.97
N HIS A 797 -3.36 0.36 -53.54
CA HIS A 797 -3.22 1.78 -53.79
C HIS A 797 -4.53 2.37 -54.34
N ASP A 798 -5.03 3.41 -53.70
CA ASP A 798 -6.00 4.33 -54.20
C ASP A 798 -5.42 4.96 -55.49
N THR A 799 -5.67 4.34 -56.62
CA THR A 799 -5.45 4.92 -57.94
C THR A 799 -6.68 5.71 -58.42
N THR A 800 -7.22 6.56 -57.53
CA THR A 800 -8.26 7.52 -57.87
C THR A 800 -7.86 8.90 -57.39
N THR A 801 -6.72 9.40 -57.88
CA THR A 801 -6.47 10.83 -58.04
C THR A 801 -6.07 11.05 -59.50
N ALA A 802 -7.09 11.22 -60.34
CA ALA A 802 -6.88 11.85 -61.66
C ALA A 802 -6.22 13.23 -61.46
N PRO A 803 -5.13 13.55 -62.21
CA PRO A 803 -4.56 14.89 -62.08
C PRO A 803 -5.54 15.93 -62.62
N SER A 804 -5.91 16.84 -61.73
CA SER A 804 -6.67 18.06 -62.03
C SER A 804 -5.90 18.84 -63.11
N ARG A 805 -6.46 18.93 -64.32
CA ARG A 805 -6.12 19.90 -65.38
C ARG A 805 -6.44 21.30 -64.87
N LYS A 806 -5.48 21.96 -64.19
CA LYS A 806 -5.47 23.43 -64.04
C LYS A 806 -4.03 23.87 -63.75
N ALA A 807 -3.23 23.96 -64.82
CA ALA A 807 -2.09 24.84 -64.93
C ALA A 807 -1.71 24.93 -66.41
N LEU A 808 -2.50 25.62 -67.21
CA LEU A 808 -2.14 26.26 -68.47
C LEU A 808 -3.15 27.35 -68.71
N ARG A 809 -2.88 28.47 -68.06
CA ARG A 809 -3.10 29.84 -68.60
C ARG A 809 -2.36 30.85 -67.73
#